data_ec4b4f73e81aeb1a6f835287ba93037a
#
_entry.id   ec4b4f73e81aeb1a6f835287ba93037a
#
_cell.length_a   1.000
_cell.length_b   1.000
_cell.length_c   1.000
_cell.angle_alpha   90.00
_cell.angle_beta   90.00
_cell.angle_gamma   90.00
#
_symmetry.space_group_name_H-M   'P 1'
#
loop_
_entity.id
_entity.type
_entity.pdbx_description
1 polymer ?
#
loop_
_entity_poly.entity_id
_entity_poly.type
_entity_poly.pdbx_seq_one_letter_code
_entity_poly.pdbx_strand_id
1 'polypeptide(L)'
;MKNRLLIAAYEYINKGICVIPTNDNKIPCTEWKKYQDQLITIEEAEEGFELPYAKTLSVVCGKSSGNLEVIDIDTKYDLTGNLFNNYLQDITDNDNDLANSLLIIQTRSGGYHIYYHCDVIQGNQKLAQRPASPDELNQNPNDKIRVLIETRGQGGYVVAPPSEGYKITQDRPIPCITTEQRDVLIELARSYNEVVEPPKREYVASNVQKEFFTTPWDDYNSRGDIISLLMQHGWVKVKENSLRSYFRRPGKNKGISADYHHQLRLFKSFTTSSEFEVGHAYTHYGVFKVLECGGDSSKAAKKLLDLGYGEKRVYYGDKEEREIFKKKQEGLSDEQLVSYIQGKQGKSENDAREMVKNLSKVWGERLCTFWDITSKNEAVINRGRLIDFLHYHGGFALYYYDKNSTIYRIVQCKDGLIQEASSEYMKKFVIEYIDRLPDTFDGGITPDDIKSLILKSHDRYFSNGLLEFLPRGQYNLLSDEQEAAYFPFKNGVVKVTKDGVQLLSYADVNRVMWRTQIIDFEIKVDPDIADKEPEYADFINCISGNDEDRYNYACTLIGYMLHKYKDPAKPYCIILAEENDNEGKGGGTGKGIFISAISKLINAERIDGKNFKLEQSFAFQRVSLATRLIAIEDTRKNLDFEGYYSIITEGLTVDKKNKDQLYIPYKDSPKVVFTTNYTIINNGAHARRRQKTFEFASFFGADKTPVQHFGHNLFDDWDQTQWGLFYNFMFECCKAYLEHGILETGSTLKVRRKHIRLKYGDEFIEWFDDWIKERAFEPAIFTQLHEDFLSSTGTERKFFSSKRFSQGIHDSVEMIMAIPHIVDKKRVSGLNRGIEIVVRKANP
;
A
#
# COMPACT_ATOMS: atom_id res chain seq x y z
N MET A 1 -24.82 -26.01 48.21
CA MET A 1 -23.88 -25.07 47.62
C MET A 1 -23.93 -23.70 48.36
N LYS A 2 -25.10 -23.10 48.52
CA LYS A 2 -25.29 -21.82 49.22
C LYS A 2 -24.70 -21.76 50.64
N ASN A 3 -25.01 -22.77 51.50
CA ASN A 3 -24.47 -22.85 52.86
C ASN A 3 -22.90 -22.86 52.88
N ARG A 4 -22.26 -23.50 51.86
CA ARG A 4 -20.79 -23.55 51.77
C ARG A 4 -20.18 -22.22 51.44
N LEU A 5 -20.82 -21.42 50.57
CA LEU A 5 -20.34 -20.08 50.23
C LEU A 5 -20.48 -19.11 51.40
N LEU A 6 -21.58 -19.18 52.15
CA LEU A 6 -21.85 -18.36 53.30
C LEU A 6 -20.89 -18.68 54.48
N ILE A 7 -20.60 -19.96 54.74
CA ILE A 7 -19.60 -20.39 55.72
C ILE A 7 -18.23 -19.81 55.37
N ALA A 8 -17.84 -19.92 54.07
CA ALA A 8 -16.58 -19.34 53.62
C ALA A 8 -16.57 -17.79 53.70
N ALA A 9 -17.69 -17.14 53.43
CA ALA A 9 -17.83 -15.69 53.63
C ALA A 9 -17.52 -15.28 55.07
N TYR A 10 -18.06 -16.00 56.08
CA TYR A 10 -17.71 -15.75 57.48
C TYR A 10 -16.21 -15.94 57.78
N GLU A 11 -15.58 -16.97 57.20
CA GLU A 11 -14.15 -17.21 57.36
C GLU A 11 -13.30 -16.09 56.78
N TYR A 12 -13.66 -15.54 55.63
CA TYR A 12 -12.97 -14.43 54.98
C TYR A 12 -13.17 -13.13 55.79
N ILE A 13 -14.43 -12.83 56.20
CA ILE A 13 -14.78 -11.63 57.01
C ILE A 13 -14.00 -11.65 58.35
N ASN A 14 -13.98 -12.82 59.03
CA ASN A 14 -13.23 -12.97 60.27
C ASN A 14 -11.71 -12.80 60.12
N LYS A 15 -11.16 -12.99 58.91
CA LYS A 15 -9.77 -12.70 58.54
C LYS A 15 -9.56 -11.26 58.07
N GLY A 16 -10.59 -10.41 58.12
CA GLY A 16 -10.53 -9.03 57.66
C GLY A 16 -10.54 -8.86 56.15
N ILE A 17 -11.04 -9.86 55.41
CA ILE A 17 -11.14 -9.85 53.96
C ILE A 17 -12.58 -9.63 53.53
N CYS A 18 -12.84 -8.56 52.81
CA CYS A 18 -14.17 -8.22 52.34
C CYS A 18 -14.60 -9.10 51.19
N VAL A 19 -15.82 -9.63 51.26
CA VAL A 19 -16.36 -10.54 50.23
C VAL A 19 -17.73 -10.06 49.77
N ILE A 20 -18.04 -10.36 48.53
CA ILE A 20 -19.33 -10.06 47.88
C ILE A 20 -19.89 -11.31 47.15
N PRO A 21 -21.21 -11.51 47.12
CA PRO A 21 -21.83 -12.53 46.26
C PRO A 21 -21.80 -12.12 44.78
N THR A 22 -21.40 -13.00 43.93
CA THR A 22 -21.43 -12.81 42.47
C THR A 22 -22.18 -13.93 41.77
N ASN A 23 -22.73 -13.67 40.60
CA ASN A 23 -23.38 -14.68 39.76
C ASN A 23 -22.35 -15.49 38.91
N ASP A 24 -22.84 -16.45 38.11
CA ASP A 24 -21.98 -17.27 37.25
C ASP A 24 -21.13 -16.47 36.24
N ASN A 25 -21.58 -15.28 35.86
CA ASN A 25 -20.88 -14.35 34.98
C ASN A 25 -19.95 -13.39 35.77
N LYS A 26 -19.66 -13.67 37.02
CA LYS A 26 -18.82 -12.87 37.93
C LYS A 26 -19.37 -11.46 38.17
N ILE A 27 -20.66 -11.19 37.95
CA ILE A 27 -21.30 -9.88 38.20
C ILE A 27 -21.79 -9.85 39.65
N PRO A 28 -21.49 -8.78 40.40
CA PRO A 28 -21.98 -8.63 41.78
C PRO A 28 -23.49 -8.68 41.86
N CYS A 29 -24.03 -9.41 42.87
CA CYS A 29 -25.45 -9.61 43.09
C CYS A 29 -26.10 -8.51 43.92
N THR A 30 -25.29 -7.68 44.54
CA THR A 30 -25.70 -6.55 45.36
C THR A 30 -24.93 -5.30 44.95
N GLU A 31 -25.37 -4.13 45.45
CA GLU A 31 -24.62 -2.88 45.31
C GLU A 31 -23.33 -2.94 46.13
N TRP A 32 -22.20 -3.10 45.46
CA TRP A 32 -20.94 -3.43 46.15
C TRP A 32 -19.94 -2.26 46.25
N LYS A 33 -20.18 -1.13 45.58
CA LYS A 33 -19.21 0.00 45.54
C LYS A 33 -18.83 0.49 46.94
N LYS A 34 -19.75 0.45 47.93
CA LYS A 34 -19.47 0.81 49.31
C LYS A 34 -18.41 -0.09 49.95
N TYR A 35 -18.32 -1.34 49.54
CA TYR A 35 -17.36 -2.31 50.05
C TYR A 35 -15.94 -2.16 49.50
N GLN A 36 -15.69 -1.18 48.68
CA GLN A 36 -14.32 -0.81 48.28
C GLN A 36 -13.56 -0.13 49.41
N ASP A 37 -14.25 0.55 50.30
CA ASP A 37 -13.68 1.33 51.43
C ASP A 37 -14.05 0.79 52.79
N GLN A 38 -15.03 -0.09 52.91
CA GLN A 38 -15.48 -0.68 54.16
C GLN A 38 -15.66 -2.19 54.06
N LEU A 39 -15.37 -2.90 55.18
CA LEU A 39 -15.61 -4.34 55.28
C LEU A 39 -17.11 -4.59 55.29
N ILE A 40 -17.59 -5.61 54.54
CA ILE A 40 -18.98 -6.07 54.62
C ILE A 40 -19.30 -6.64 56.01
N THR A 41 -20.48 -6.38 56.52
CA THR A 41 -20.91 -7.01 57.79
C THR A 41 -21.41 -8.45 57.57
N ILE A 42 -21.50 -9.21 58.65
CA ILE A 42 -22.01 -10.58 58.61
C ILE A 42 -23.46 -10.59 58.12
N GLU A 43 -24.30 -9.70 58.59
CA GLU A 43 -25.70 -9.58 58.21
C GLU A 43 -25.85 -9.23 56.73
N GLU A 44 -25.08 -8.27 56.22
CA GLU A 44 -25.09 -7.91 54.82
C GLU A 44 -24.62 -9.06 53.93
N ALA A 45 -23.65 -9.87 54.38
CA ALA A 45 -23.19 -11.06 53.67
C ALA A 45 -24.27 -12.16 53.65
N GLU A 46 -24.98 -12.38 54.79
CA GLU A 46 -26.11 -13.32 54.86
C GLU A 46 -27.17 -12.96 53.81
N GLU A 47 -27.65 -11.72 53.82
CA GLU A 47 -28.67 -11.26 52.86
C GLU A 47 -28.18 -11.41 51.41
N GLY A 48 -26.92 -11.07 51.13
CA GLY A 48 -26.36 -11.11 49.81
C GLY A 48 -26.17 -12.53 49.27
N PHE A 49 -25.64 -13.47 50.05
CA PHE A 49 -25.42 -14.87 49.65
C PHE A 49 -26.70 -15.71 49.64
N GLU A 50 -27.80 -15.29 50.29
CA GLU A 50 -29.10 -15.90 50.20
C GLU A 50 -29.81 -15.64 48.87
N LEU A 51 -29.41 -14.64 48.12
CA LEU A 51 -30.00 -14.33 46.81
C LEU A 51 -29.99 -15.51 45.88
N PRO A 52 -31.06 -15.77 45.05
CA PRO A 52 -31.19 -16.95 44.21
C PRO A 52 -30.10 -17.10 43.17
N TYR A 53 -29.56 -15.95 42.74
CA TYR A 53 -28.55 -15.84 41.68
C TYR A 53 -27.12 -15.69 42.23
N ALA A 54 -26.91 -15.69 43.54
CA ALA A 54 -25.59 -15.79 44.16
C ALA A 54 -25.02 -17.18 43.96
N LYS A 55 -24.03 -17.32 43.08
CA LYS A 55 -23.44 -18.58 42.67
C LYS A 55 -21.97 -18.73 43.04
N THR A 56 -21.25 -17.59 43.17
CA THR A 56 -19.84 -17.54 43.47
C THR A 56 -19.57 -16.50 44.57
N LEU A 57 -18.46 -16.69 45.30
CA LEU A 57 -17.94 -15.75 46.29
C LEU A 57 -16.79 -15.01 45.62
N SER A 58 -16.82 -13.66 45.72
CA SER A 58 -15.72 -12.83 45.24
C SER A 58 -15.11 -12.05 46.41
N VAL A 59 -13.78 -11.99 46.45
CA VAL A 59 -13.00 -11.18 47.40
C VAL A 59 -12.82 -9.81 46.82
N VAL A 60 -13.11 -8.75 47.58
CA VAL A 60 -12.88 -7.35 47.22
C VAL A 60 -11.43 -7.01 47.50
N CYS A 61 -10.71 -6.52 46.57
CA CYS A 61 -9.32 -6.08 46.69
C CYS A 61 -9.26 -4.63 47.19
N GLY A 62 -8.14 -4.27 47.78
CA GLY A 62 -7.93 -2.91 48.25
C GLY A 62 -8.00 -2.73 49.77
N LYS A 63 -8.26 -1.51 50.18
CA LYS A 63 -8.25 -1.10 51.61
C LYS A 63 -9.20 -1.89 52.53
N SER A 64 -10.39 -2.19 51.99
CA SER A 64 -11.41 -2.93 52.77
C SER A 64 -11.00 -4.37 53.11
N SER A 65 -9.98 -4.92 52.41
CA SER A 65 -9.37 -6.22 52.69
C SER A 65 -7.91 -6.10 53.16
N GLY A 66 -7.55 -5.05 53.92
CA GLY A 66 -6.18 -4.88 54.45
C GLY A 66 -5.13 -4.63 53.33
N ASN A 67 -5.44 -3.82 52.37
CA ASN A 67 -4.59 -3.59 51.17
C ASN A 67 -4.27 -4.87 50.41
N LEU A 68 -5.25 -5.74 50.22
CA LEU A 68 -5.13 -6.92 49.39
C LEU A 68 -4.99 -6.55 47.92
N GLU A 69 -3.99 -7.06 47.27
CA GLU A 69 -3.79 -7.01 45.84
C GLU A 69 -3.65 -8.41 45.29
N VAL A 70 -4.21 -8.66 44.09
CA VAL A 70 -4.16 -9.96 43.41
C VAL A 70 -3.59 -9.76 42.04
N ILE A 71 -2.60 -10.59 41.65
CA ILE A 71 -2.16 -10.71 40.26
C ILE A 71 -3.03 -11.79 39.59
N ASP A 72 -3.76 -11.40 38.58
CA ASP A 72 -4.66 -12.23 37.77
C ASP A 72 -3.95 -12.59 36.47
N ILE A 73 -3.74 -13.91 36.22
CA ILE A 73 -3.03 -14.44 35.05
C ILE A 73 -4.01 -15.23 34.20
N ASP A 74 -4.35 -14.71 33.03
CA ASP A 74 -5.31 -15.24 32.08
C ASP A 74 -4.63 -16.19 31.06
N THR A 75 -4.43 -17.44 31.44
CA THR A 75 -3.76 -18.44 30.59
C THR A 75 -4.56 -18.84 29.34
N LYS A 76 -5.86 -18.55 29.28
CA LYS A 76 -6.68 -18.78 28.08
C LYS A 76 -6.20 -18.02 26.84
N TYR A 77 -5.46 -16.92 27.04
CA TYR A 77 -4.88 -16.12 26.00
C TYR A 77 -3.38 -16.36 25.79
N ASP A 78 -2.80 -17.28 26.54
CA ASP A 78 -1.40 -17.68 26.41
C ASP A 78 -1.22 -18.65 25.22
N LEU A 79 -0.57 -18.21 24.16
CA LEU A 79 -0.29 -19.04 22.98
C LEU A 79 0.84 -20.05 23.22
N THR A 80 1.64 -19.86 24.29
CA THR A 80 2.78 -20.72 24.59
C THR A 80 2.42 -21.87 25.52
N GLY A 81 1.34 -21.74 26.27
CA GLY A 81 0.89 -22.69 27.30
C GLY A 81 1.78 -22.70 28.56
N ASN A 82 2.76 -21.80 28.66
CA ASN A 82 3.75 -21.82 29.75
C ASN A 82 3.84 -20.49 30.53
N LEU A 83 2.98 -19.53 30.25
CA LEU A 83 3.04 -18.18 30.86
C LEU A 83 3.15 -18.23 32.38
N PHE A 84 2.24 -18.97 33.04
CA PHE A 84 2.24 -19.05 34.50
C PHE A 84 3.51 -19.71 35.06
N ASN A 85 3.95 -20.82 34.46
CA ASN A 85 5.14 -21.53 34.92
C ASN A 85 6.40 -20.68 34.74
N ASN A 86 6.53 -20.02 33.61
CA ASN A 86 7.65 -19.12 33.36
C ASN A 86 7.65 -17.93 34.32
N TYR A 87 6.48 -17.33 34.56
CA TYR A 87 6.36 -16.22 35.51
C TYR A 87 6.68 -16.64 36.95
N LEU A 88 6.20 -17.81 37.41
CA LEU A 88 6.51 -18.34 38.73
C LEU A 88 8.01 -18.69 38.86
N GLN A 89 8.63 -19.23 37.80
CA GLN A 89 10.05 -19.50 37.76
C GLN A 89 10.86 -18.19 37.84
N ASP A 90 10.48 -17.15 37.10
CA ASP A 90 11.13 -15.84 37.17
C ASP A 90 11.02 -15.23 38.59
N ILE A 91 9.90 -15.41 39.30
CA ILE A 91 9.77 -14.99 40.70
C ILE A 91 10.72 -15.82 41.58
N THR A 92 10.76 -17.12 41.40
CA THR A 92 11.61 -18.05 42.17
C THR A 92 13.10 -17.72 41.98
N ASP A 93 13.53 -17.46 40.76
CA ASP A 93 14.92 -17.12 40.43
C ASP A 93 15.34 -15.76 41.02
N ASN A 94 14.41 -14.85 41.23
CA ASN A 94 14.68 -13.54 41.82
C ASN A 94 14.52 -13.51 43.34
N ASP A 95 13.52 -14.20 43.87
CA ASP A 95 13.21 -14.27 45.30
C ASP A 95 12.44 -15.57 45.61
N ASN A 96 13.22 -16.65 45.90
CA ASN A 96 12.66 -17.96 46.24
C ASN A 96 11.77 -17.95 47.49
N ASP A 97 12.14 -17.15 48.48
CA ASP A 97 11.36 -17.03 49.73
C ASP A 97 10.03 -16.36 49.46
N LEU A 98 10.01 -15.30 48.63
CA LEU A 98 8.80 -14.67 48.17
C LEU A 98 7.91 -15.67 47.44
N ALA A 99 8.46 -16.39 46.43
CA ALA A 99 7.72 -17.37 45.63
C ALA A 99 7.03 -18.42 46.49
N ASN A 100 7.74 -18.94 47.50
CA ASN A 100 7.25 -19.95 48.43
C ASN A 100 6.22 -19.41 49.44
N SER A 101 6.16 -18.09 49.68
CA SER A 101 5.23 -17.46 50.62
C SER A 101 3.88 -17.12 50.03
N LEU A 102 3.75 -17.05 48.69
CA LEU A 102 2.54 -16.60 48.02
C LEU A 102 1.39 -17.61 48.13
N LEU A 103 0.15 -17.12 48.27
CA LEU A 103 -1.06 -17.94 48.11
C LEU A 103 -1.43 -17.93 46.62
N ILE A 104 -1.53 -19.13 46.00
CA ILE A 104 -1.83 -19.32 44.59
C ILE A 104 -3.11 -20.12 44.40
N ILE A 105 -4.01 -19.58 43.60
CA ILE A 105 -5.32 -20.19 43.31
C ILE A 105 -5.47 -20.36 41.80
N GLN A 106 -5.78 -21.56 41.36
CA GLN A 106 -6.17 -21.83 39.98
C GLN A 106 -7.64 -21.44 39.77
N THR A 107 -7.90 -20.68 38.71
CA THR A 107 -9.25 -20.23 38.32
C THR A 107 -9.99 -21.29 37.50
N ARG A 108 -11.32 -21.14 37.38
CA ARG A 108 -12.20 -22.05 36.60
C ARG A 108 -11.77 -22.14 35.12
N SER A 109 -11.21 -21.09 34.56
CA SER A 109 -10.73 -21.02 33.16
C SER A 109 -9.29 -21.54 32.97
N GLY A 110 -8.66 -22.09 34.02
CA GLY A 110 -7.28 -22.57 33.99
C GLY A 110 -6.22 -21.50 34.27
N GLY A 111 -6.59 -20.24 34.43
CA GLY A 111 -5.70 -19.16 34.84
C GLY A 111 -5.32 -19.26 36.33
N TYR A 112 -4.61 -18.24 36.84
CA TYR A 112 -4.13 -18.23 38.22
C TYR A 112 -4.27 -16.87 38.86
N HIS A 113 -4.60 -16.87 40.17
CA HIS A 113 -4.60 -15.72 41.05
C HIS A 113 -3.48 -15.85 42.08
N ILE A 114 -2.63 -14.82 42.21
CA ILE A 114 -1.60 -14.73 43.26
C ILE A 114 -1.98 -13.63 44.24
N TYR A 115 -2.16 -13.97 45.51
CA TYR A 115 -2.67 -13.09 46.56
C TYR A 115 -1.54 -12.61 47.45
N TYR A 116 -1.57 -11.32 47.80
CA TYR A 116 -0.69 -10.71 48.80
C TYR A 116 -1.26 -9.41 49.34
N HIS A 117 -0.77 -9.01 50.53
CA HIS A 117 -0.98 -7.69 51.10
C HIS A 117 0.28 -6.84 50.93
N CYS A 118 0.12 -5.53 50.66
CA CYS A 118 1.22 -4.59 50.59
C CYS A 118 0.76 -3.20 51.07
N ASP A 119 1.63 -2.48 51.78
CA ASP A 119 1.30 -1.15 52.28
C ASP A 119 0.96 -0.16 51.16
N VAL A 120 1.60 -0.30 50.02
CA VAL A 120 1.39 0.51 48.82
C VAL A 120 0.74 -0.34 47.73
N ILE A 121 -0.53 -0.12 47.42
CA ILE A 121 -1.25 -0.73 46.30
C ILE A 121 -1.80 0.34 45.39
N GLN A 122 -2.13 -0.06 44.16
CA GLN A 122 -2.74 0.80 43.14
C GLN A 122 -4.10 0.22 42.71
N GLY A 123 -4.78 0.90 41.80
CA GLY A 123 -5.96 0.35 41.15
C GLY A 123 -5.60 -0.79 40.16
N ASN A 124 -6.59 -1.29 39.44
CA ASN A 124 -6.37 -2.35 38.45
C ASN A 124 -5.44 -1.88 37.33
N GLN A 125 -4.40 -2.65 37.05
CA GLN A 125 -3.40 -2.37 36.00
C GLN A 125 -3.25 -3.55 35.06
N LYS A 126 -3.24 -3.30 33.75
CA LYS A 126 -2.86 -4.28 32.75
C LYS A 126 -1.34 -4.31 32.67
N LEU A 127 -0.70 -5.38 33.13
CA LEU A 127 0.75 -5.49 33.21
C LEU A 127 1.35 -6.10 31.94
N ALA A 128 0.73 -7.17 31.42
CA ALA A 128 1.13 -7.81 30.19
C ALA A 128 -0.04 -8.02 29.24
N GLN A 129 0.18 -7.69 27.99
CA GLN A 129 -0.81 -7.79 26.91
C GLN A 129 -0.11 -8.32 25.64
N ARG A 130 -0.87 -8.98 24.77
CA ARG A 130 -0.44 -9.33 23.43
C ARG A 130 -1.42 -8.87 22.36
N PRO A 131 -1.00 -8.68 21.11
CA PRO A 131 -1.93 -8.52 20.00
C PRO A 131 -2.82 -9.77 19.86
N ALA A 132 -4.07 -9.58 19.43
CA ALA A 132 -4.93 -10.69 19.09
C ALA A 132 -4.38 -11.42 17.85
N SER A 133 -4.48 -12.76 17.84
CA SER A 133 -4.10 -13.56 16.67
C SER A 133 -5.06 -13.35 15.50
N PRO A 134 -4.68 -13.71 14.25
CA PRO A 134 -5.59 -13.61 13.11
C PRO A 134 -6.91 -14.35 13.32
N ASP A 135 -6.88 -15.52 13.95
CA ASP A 135 -8.09 -16.30 14.23
C ASP A 135 -8.99 -15.63 15.28
N GLU A 136 -8.41 -15.00 16.28
CA GLU A 136 -9.15 -14.22 17.28
C GLU A 136 -9.76 -12.93 16.67
N LEU A 137 -9.04 -12.28 15.76
CA LEU A 137 -9.55 -11.11 15.02
C LEU A 137 -10.70 -11.49 14.07
N ASN A 138 -10.64 -12.67 13.45
CA ASN A 138 -11.72 -13.18 12.63
C ASN A 138 -13.02 -13.43 13.44
N GLN A 139 -12.87 -13.84 14.71
CA GLN A 139 -14.01 -14.04 15.62
C GLN A 139 -14.56 -12.71 16.16
N ASN A 140 -13.69 -11.75 16.47
CA ASN A 140 -14.06 -10.42 16.96
C ASN A 140 -13.07 -9.33 16.49
N PRO A 141 -13.35 -8.68 15.37
CA PRO A 141 -12.45 -7.66 14.77
C PRO A 141 -12.19 -6.44 15.65
N ASN A 142 -13.06 -6.18 16.62
CA ASN A 142 -12.93 -5.01 17.51
C ASN A 142 -12.02 -5.26 18.71
N ASP A 143 -11.74 -6.51 19.06
CA ASP A 143 -10.98 -6.90 20.24
C ASP A 143 -9.52 -7.23 19.88
N LYS A 144 -8.74 -6.17 19.62
CA LYS A 144 -7.38 -6.24 19.04
C LYS A 144 -6.28 -6.63 20.01
N ILE A 145 -6.56 -6.62 21.32
CA ILE A 145 -5.55 -6.83 22.36
C ILE A 145 -6.09 -7.82 23.38
N ARG A 146 -5.26 -8.77 23.81
CA ARG A 146 -5.53 -9.75 24.85
C ARG A 146 -4.72 -9.41 26.10
N VAL A 147 -5.38 -9.36 27.25
CA VAL A 147 -4.70 -9.17 28.54
C VAL A 147 -4.23 -10.53 29.03
N LEU A 148 -2.95 -10.63 29.32
CA LEU A 148 -2.29 -11.84 29.83
C LEU A 148 -2.12 -11.82 31.35
N ILE A 149 -1.67 -10.69 31.91
CA ILE A 149 -1.45 -10.48 33.33
C ILE A 149 -1.96 -9.10 33.71
N GLU A 150 -2.77 -9.03 34.77
CA GLU A 150 -3.23 -7.77 35.32
C GLU A 150 -3.23 -7.79 36.86
N THR A 151 -3.26 -6.63 37.48
CA THR A 151 -3.53 -6.53 38.94
C THR A 151 -4.98 -6.24 39.20
N ARG A 152 -5.51 -6.79 40.29
CA ARG A 152 -6.74 -6.41 40.92
C ARG A 152 -6.40 -5.80 42.27
N GLY A 153 -6.39 -4.48 42.32
CA GLY A 153 -6.08 -3.69 43.54
C GLY A 153 -7.30 -2.89 44.01
N GLN A 154 -7.10 -1.64 44.44
CA GLN A 154 -8.20 -0.79 44.92
C GLN A 154 -9.30 -0.66 43.86
N GLY A 155 -10.53 -1.02 44.22
CA GLY A 155 -11.71 -1.00 43.32
C GLY A 155 -11.85 -2.23 42.42
N GLY A 156 -11.04 -3.26 42.67
CA GLY A 156 -11.14 -4.57 42.02
C GLY A 156 -11.78 -5.64 42.87
N TYR A 157 -12.17 -6.74 42.30
CA TYR A 157 -12.55 -7.99 42.97
C TYR A 157 -12.19 -9.19 42.18
N VAL A 158 -12.03 -10.35 42.79
CA VAL A 158 -11.73 -11.62 42.16
C VAL A 158 -12.61 -12.72 42.76
N VAL A 159 -13.04 -13.67 41.93
CA VAL A 159 -13.74 -14.87 42.43
C VAL A 159 -12.74 -15.76 43.16
N ALA A 160 -13.14 -16.25 44.33
CA ALA A 160 -12.27 -16.99 45.25
C ALA A 160 -12.88 -18.35 45.65
N PRO A 161 -12.07 -19.29 46.15
CA PRO A 161 -12.58 -20.50 46.81
C PRO A 161 -13.56 -20.15 47.92
N PRO A 162 -14.59 -20.99 48.15
CA PRO A 162 -14.83 -22.31 47.60
C PRO A 162 -15.75 -22.28 46.35
N SER A 163 -15.77 -21.20 45.60
CA SER A 163 -16.52 -21.13 44.32
C SER A 163 -16.11 -22.26 43.39
N GLU A 164 -17.09 -22.79 42.66
CA GLU A 164 -16.87 -23.93 41.77
C GLU A 164 -15.81 -23.65 40.71
N GLY A 165 -14.83 -24.56 40.56
CA GLY A 165 -13.73 -24.44 39.63
C GLY A 165 -12.51 -23.63 40.13
N TYR A 166 -12.58 -23.03 41.31
CA TYR A 166 -11.46 -22.33 41.93
C TYR A 166 -10.79 -23.22 42.98
N LYS A 167 -9.47 -23.53 42.76
CA LYS A 167 -8.71 -24.47 43.57
C LYS A 167 -7.43 -23.85 44.09
N ILE A 168 -7.14 -24.02 45.38
CA ILE A 168 -5.86 -23.61 45.93
C ILE A 168 -4.78 -24.59 45.42
N THR A 169 -3.76 -24.08 44.76
CA THR A 169 -2.62 -24.86 44.23
C THR A 169 -1.36 -24.70 45.10
N GLN A 170 -1.22 -23.54 45.71
CA GLN A 170 -0.20 -23.32 46.77
C GLN A 170 -0.93 -22.74 47.98
N ASP A 171 -1.04 -23.56 49.03
CA ASP A 171 -1.77 -23.20 50.26
C ASP A 171 -0.82 -22.54 51.23
N ARG A 172 -0.94 -21.24 51.38
CA ARG A 172 -0.20 -20.41 52.30
C ARG A 172 -1.10 -19.32 52.92
N PRO A 173 -0.86 -18.81 54.12
CA PRO A 173 -1.46 -17.56 54.57
C PRO A 173 -1.15 -16.47 53.52
N ILE A 174 -2.08 -15.55 53.31
CA ILE A 174 -1.81 -14.41 52.40
C ILE A 174 -0.65 -13.60 52.97
N PRO A 175 0.49 -13.50 52.32
CA PRO A 175 1.68 -12.84 52.87
C PRO A 175 1.52 -11.32 52.82
N CYS A 176 2.13 -10.64 53.81
CA CYS A 176 2.42 -9.20 53.74
C CYS A 176 3.82 -9.06 53.11
N ILE A 177 3.87 -8.49 51.89
CA ILE A 177 5.12 -8.28 51.18
C ILE A 177 5.56 -6.82 51.23
N THR A 178 6.85 -6.59 51.06
CA THR A 178 7.38 -5.22 51.00
C THR A 178 7.08 -4.57 49.67
N THR A 179 7.21 -3.23 49.61
CA THR A 179 7.05 -2.49 48.34
C THR A 179 8.06 -2.96 47.31
N GLU A 180 9.29 -3.26 47.71
CA GLU A 180 10.32 -3.77 46.79
C GLU A 180 9.95 -5.17 46.22
N GLN A 181 9.39 -6.04 47.07
CA GLN A 181 8.92 -7.36 46.62
C GLN A 181 7.73 -7.23 45.65
N ARG A 182 6.80 -6.32 45.95
CA ARG A 182 5.69 -5.99 45.06
C ARG A 182 6.21 -5.47 43.68
N ASP A 183 7.18 -4.55 43.72
CA ASP A 183 7.76 -4.02 42.48
C ASP A 183 8.43 -5.13 41.66
N VAL A 184 9.09 -6.09 42.33
CA VAL A 184 9.64 -7.28 41.60
C VAL A 184 8.53 -8.06 40.91
N LEU A 185 7.42 -8.37 41.59
CA LEU A 185 6.30 -9.08 40.97
C LEU A 185 5.74 -8.31 39.79
N ILE A 186 5.49 -7.02 39.91
CA ILE A 186 4.92 -6.18 38.85
C ILE A 186 5.87 -6.04 37.65
N GLU A 187 7.16 -5.82 37.87
CA GLU A 187 8.15 -5.65 36.82
C GLU A 187 8.37 -6.97 36.06
N LEU A 188 8.42 -8.09 36.77
CA LEU A 188 8.48 -9.40 36.12
C LEU A 188 7.24 -9.67 35.27
N ALA A 189 6.03 -9.32 35.76
CA ALA A 189 4.82 -9.44 34.97
C ALA A 189 4.86 -8.57 33.70
N ARG A 190 5.33 -7.30 33.81
CA ARG A 190 5.47 -6.37 32.67
C ARG A 190 6.48 -6.85 31.63
N SER A 191 7.43 -7.69 32.00
CA SER A 191 8.38 -8.26 31.03
C SER A 191 7.72 -9.20 30.00
N TYR A 192 6.52 -9.71 30.30
CA TYR A 192 5.70 -10.51 29.39
C TYR A 192 4.81 -9.68 28.44
N ASN A 193 4.85 -8.34 28.52
CA ASN A 193 4.04 -7.49 27.65
C ASN A 193 4.60 -7.46 26.22
N GLU A 194 3.82 -7.96 25.27
CA GLU A 194 4.16 -7.97 23.85
C GLU A 194 3.67 -6.73 23.08
N VAL A 195 2.72 -5.98 23.67
CA VAL A 195 2.23 -4.75 23.07
C VAL A 195 3.26 -3.64 23.28
N VAL A 196 3.82 -3.16 22.18
CA VAL A 196 4.72 -2.01 22.17
C VAL A 196 3.88 -0.77 21.87
N GLU A 197 3.68 0.09 22.83
CA GLU A 197 3.16 1.43 22.55
C GLU A 197 4.24 2.19 21.77
N PRO A 198 3.87 2.80 20.60
CA PRO A 198 4.83 3.63 19.89
C PRO A 198 5.32 4.74 20.81
N PRO A 199 6.61 5.12 20.73
CA PRO A 199 7.15 6.19 21.55
C PRO A 199 6.30 7.44 21.34
N LYS A 200 5.89 8.10 22.44
CA LYS A 200 5.20 9.39 22.36
C LYS A 200 6.08 10.34 21.56
N ARG A 201 5.78 10.47 20.27
CA ARG A 201 6.39 11.41 19.31
C ARG A 201 7.92 11.57 19.40
N GLU A 202 8.65 10.55 19.81
CA GLU A 202 10.03 10.42 19.41
C GLU A 202 10.02 9.79 18.03
N TYR A 203 10.64 10.46 17.09
CA TYR A 203 10.73 10.22 15.68
C TYR A 203 10.79 8.74 15.30
N VAL A 204 9.71 8.23 14.69
CA VAL A 204 9.76 7.01 13.90
C VAL A 204 10.34 7.41 12.55
N ALA A 205 11.50 6.88 12.20
CA ALA A 205 12.08 7.07 10.88
C ALA A 205 11.03 6.71 9.83
N SER A 206 10.40 7.73 9.20
CA SER A 206 9.70 7.52 7.95
C SER A 206 10.77 7.06 6.94
N ASN A 207 10.42 6.13 6.04
CA ASN A 207 11.26 5.74 4.90
C ASN A 207 11.42 6.88 3.88
N VAL A 208 11.44 8.14 4.32
CA VAL A 208 11.82 9.30 3.53
C VAL A 208 13.33 9.36 3.54
N GLN A 209 13.92 9.10 2.39
CA GLN A 209 15.37 9.09 2.18
C GLN A 209 16.00 10.38 2.67
N LYS A 210 17.09 10.20 3.42
CA LYS A 210 17.95 11.23 3.99
C LYS A 210 18.81 11.85 2.88
N GLU A 211 18.43 13.01 2.38
CA GLU A 211 19.03 13.46 1.13
C GLU A 211 20.18 14.47 1.24
N PHE A 212 20.31 15.15 2.36
CA PHE A 212 21.31 16.24 2.40
C PHE A 212 22.28 16.22 3.60
N PHE A 213 21.87 15.67 4.72
CA PHE A 213 22.77 15.43 5.87
C PHE A 213 22.16 14.39 6.81
N THR A 214 23.03 13.64 7.48
CA THR A 214 22.60 12.72 8.53
C THR A 214 22.53 13.45 9.85
N THR A 215 21.34 13.55 10.46
CA THR A 215 21.22 14.18 11.78
C THR A 215 21.94 13.37 12.85
N PRO A 216 22.46 14.00 13.92
CA PRO A 216 23.15 13.28 14.99
C PRO A 216 22.30 12.20 15.64
N TRP A 217 21.01 12.47 15.83
CA TRP A 217 20.07 11.52 16.43
C TRP A 217 19.69 10.37 15.50
N ASP A 218 19.51 10.62 14.19
CA ASP A 218 19.25 9.57 13.22
C ASP A 218 20.45 8.63 13.06
N ASP A 219 21.63 9.20 13.03
CA ASP A 219 22.87 8.46 12.96
C ASP A 219 23.08 7.61 14.21
N TYR A 220 22.83 8.18 15.39
CA TYR A 220 22.90 7.45 16.64
C TYR A 220 21.82 6.36 16.75
N ASN A 221 20.59 6.62 16.30
CA ASN A 221 19.55 5.61 16.22
C ASN A 221 19.94 4.44 15.32
N SER A 222 20.70 4.69 14.25
CA SER A 222 21.11 3.64 13.31
C SER A 222 22.32 2.82 13.79
N ARG A 223 23.36 3.46 14.36
CA ARG A 223 24.64 2.78 14.69
C ARG A 223 25.09 2.95 16.15
N GLY A 224 24.36 3.67 16.99
CA GLY A 224 24.67 3.84 18.40
C GLY A 224 24.56 2.53 19.18
N ASP A 225 25.45 2.31 20.14
CA ASP A 225 25.44 1.15 21.03
C ASP A 225 24.75 1.46 22.35
N ILE A 226 23.45 1.19 22.39
CA ILE A 226 22.61 1.42 23.56
C ILE A 226 22.97 0.48 24.73
N ILE A 227 23.38 -0.76 24.44
CA ILE A 227 23.68 -1.74 25.50
C ILE A 227 24.89 -1.28 26.30
N SER A 228 25.97 -0.91 25.60
CA SER A 228 27.17 -0.34 26.26
C SER A 228 26.86 0.92 27.01
N LEU A 229 26.03 1.81 26.49
CA LEU A 229 25.60 3.04 27.16
C LEU A 229 24.87 2.75 28.46
N LEU A 230 23.87 1.84 28.46
CA LEU A 230 23.15 1.44 29.66
C LEU A 230 24.09 0.86 30.71
N MET A 231 25.04 -0.01 30.31
CA MET A 231 26.00 -0.60 31.24
C MET A 231 26.96 0.46 31.82
N GLN A 232 27.41 1.45 31.06
CA GLN A 232 28.21 2.59 31.56
C GLN A 232 27.48 3.40 32.64
N HIS A 233 26.14 3.49 32.52
CA HIS A 233 25.29 4.15 33.53
C HIS A 233 24.81 3.21 34.64
N GLY A 234 25.49 2.08 34.82
CA GLY A 234 25.25 1.16 35.93
C GLY A 234 24.05 0.22 35.79
N TRP A 235 23.44 0.16 34.61
CA TRP A 235 22.43 -0.83 34.32
C TRP A 235 23.09 -2.20 34.13
N VAL A 236 22.51 -3.26 34.68
CA VAL A 236 23.05 -4.61 34.63
C VAL A 236 22.19 -5.47 33.72
N LYS A 237 22.79 -6.05 32.67
CA LYS A 237 22.11 -7.03 31.82
C LYS A 237 21.90 -8.32 32.60
N VAL A 238 20.63 -8.73 32.84
CA VAL A 238 20.24 -9.86 33.67
C VAL A 238 20.07 -11.14 32.87
N LYS A 239 19.31 -11.04 31.77
CA LYS A 239 19.07 -12.15 30.84
C LYS A 239 18.91 -11.63 29.42
N GLU A 240 19.01 -12.52 28.44
CA GLU A 240 18.86 -12.22 27.03
C GLU A 240 18.23 -13.40 26.29
N ASN A 241 17.43 -13.13 25.31
CA ASN A 241 16.92 -14.09 24.32
C ASN A 241 17.07 -13.53 22.90
N SER A 242 16.63 -14.26 21.89
CA SER A 242 16.75 -13.85 20.47
C SER A 242 16.05 -12.52 20.15
N LEU A 243 15.06 -12.10 20.92
CA LEU A 243 14.26 -10.90 20.68
C LEU A 243 14.62 -9.75 21.63
N ARG A 244 15.04 -10.02 22.87
CA ARG A 244 15.19 -9.00 23.92
C ARG A 244 16.37 -9.23 24.82
N SER A 245 17.02 -8.12 25.27
CA SER A 245 17.89 -8.08 26.44
C SER A 245 17.15 -7.43 27.61
N TYR A 246 17.25 -8.00 28.79
CA TYR A 246 16.59 -7.54 30.00
C TYR A 246 17.59 -6.93 30.97
N PHE A 247 17.24 -5.79 31.57
CA PHE A 247 18.13 -5.00 32.38
C PHE A 247 17.55 -4.76 33.77
N ARG A 248 18.47 -4.66 34.73
CA ARG A 248 18.22 -4.21 36.10
C ARG A 248 18.80 -2.82 36.26
N ARG A 249 18.02 -1.90 36.84
CA ARG A 249 18.46 -0.53 37.08
C ARG A 249 19.59 -0.43 38.11
N PRO A 250 20.37 0.66 38.14
CA PRO A 250 21.35 0.94 39.17
C PRO A 250 20.73 0.91 40.57
N GLY A 251 21.49 0.43 41.54
CA GLY A 251 21.07 0.38 42.97
C GLY A 251 20.04 -0.68 43.34
N LYS A 252 19.66 -1.55 42.40
CA LYS A 252 18.74 -2.69 42.62
C LYS A 252 19.51 -4.01 42.58
N ASN A 253 19.21 -4.93 43.50
CA ASN A 253 19.92 -6.21 43.59
C ASN A 253 19.14 -7.39 43.03
N LYS A 254 17.82 -7.29 42.86
CA LYS A 254 16.94 -8.37 42.37
C LYS A 254 15.92 -7.79 41.35
N GLY A 255 15.36 -8.66 40.51
CA GLY A 255 14.32 -8.34 39.51
C GLY A 255 14.84 -7.76 38.22
N ILE A 256 13.91 -7.47 37.31
CA ILE A 256 14.13 -6.87 35.99
C ILE A 256 13.45 -5.50 35.99
N SER A 257 14.14 -4.48 35.50
CA SER A 257 13.64 -3.10 35.52
C SER A 257 13.34 -2.53 34.13
N ALA A 258 13.90 -3.14 33.09
CA ALA A 258 13.71 -2.70 31.73
C ALA A 258 14.00 -3.81 30.72
N ASP A 259 13.52 -3.64 29.47
CA ASP A 259 13.94 -4.45 28.34
C ASP A 259 14.40 -3.59 27.14
N TYR A 260 15.22 -4.20 26.29
CA TYR A 260 15.58 -3.67 24.98
C TYR A 260 15.21 -4.68 23.91
N HIS A 261 14.35 -4.29 22.97
CA HIS A 261 13.90 -5.13 21.87
C HIS A 261 14.85 -5.00 20.67
N HIS A 262 15.55 -6.08 20.31
CA HIS A 262 16.62 -6.07 19.30
C HIS A 262 16.15 -5.63 17.91
N GLN A 263 15.03 -6.20 17.40
CA GLN A 263 14.52 -5.87 16.06
C GLN A 263 13.89 -4.49 15.98
N LEU A 264 13.09 -4.10 16.98
CA LEU A 264 12.44 -2.78 17.01
C LEU A 264 13.41 -1.68 17.43
N ARG A 265 14.57 -2.03 18.02
CA ARG A 265 15.59 -1.11 18.53
C ARG A 265 15.03 -0.11 19.54
N LEU A 266 14.15 -0.60 20.43
CA LEU A 266 13.46 0.20 21.44
C LEU A 266 13.79 -0.32 22.84
N PHE A 267 14.05 0.62 23.76
CA PHE A 267 14.24 0.38 25.20
C PHE A 267 12.98 0.80 25.96
N LYS A 268 12.56 0.02 26.95
CA LYS A 268 11.38 0.28 27.76
C LYS A 268 11.65 0.01 29.23
N SER A 269 11.36 0.98 30.09
CA SER A 269 11.46 0.83 31.54
C SER A 269 10.14 0.35 32.15
N PHE A 270 10.20 -0.54 33.12
CA PHE A 270 9.06 -1.07 33.88
C PHE A 270 8.94 -0.45 35.27
N THR A 271 9.98 0.25 35.70
CA THR A 271 10.12 0.78 37.09
C THR A 271 9.86 2.28 37.15
N THR A 272 9.20 2.73 38.21
CA THR A 272 9.01 4.16 38.52
C THR A 272 10.25 4.82 39.15
N SER A 273 11.27 4.04 39.50
CA SER A 273 12.48 4.49 40.20
C SER A 273 13.68 4.56 39.28
N SER A 274 13.49 4.92 37.99
CA SER A 274 14.55 5.22 37.05
C SER A 274 14.31 6.57 36.39
N GLU A 275 15.27 7.04 35.61
CA GLU A 275 15.20 8.30 34.87
C GLU A 275 14.17 8.23 33.69
N PHE A 276 13.68 7.04 33.39
CA PHE A 276 12.77 6.78 32.27
C PHE A 276 11.33 6.68 32.75
N GLU A 277 10.39 7.19 31.94
CA GLU A 277 8.95 7.04 32.23
C GLU A 277 8.51 5.58 32.05
N VAL A 278 7.73 5.09 33.00
CA VAL A 278 7.22 3.70 33.00
C VAL A 278 6.32 3.45 31.81
N GLY A 279 6.59 2.36 31.12
CA GLY A 279 5.79 1.93 29.96
C GLY A 279 6.08 2.69 28.67
N HIS A 280 6.91 3.73 28.72
CA HIS A 280 7.33 4.49 27.55
C HIS A 280 8.46 3.79 26.80
N ALA A 281 8.38 3.75 25.47
CA ALA A 281 9.44 3.19 24.63
C ALA A 281 10.38 4.29 24.14
N TYR A 282 11.69 4.07 24.28
CA TYR A 282 12.73 5.01 23.90
C TYR A 282 13.57 4.47 22.76
N THR A 283 13.88 5.31 21.77
CA THR A 283 14.89 5.03 20.75
C THR A 283 16.30 5.08 21.35
N HIS A 284 17.34 4.68 20.64
CA HIS A 284 18.74 4.83 21.11
C HIS A 284 19.08 6.28 21.46
N TYR A 285 18.65 7.23 20.60
CA TYR A 285 18.78 8.65 20.87
C TYR A 285 18.00 9.07 22.13
N GLY A 286 16.78 8.59 22.30
CA GLY A 286 15.97 8.88 23.48
C GLY A 286 16.66 8.44 24.77
N VAL A 287 17.25 7.26 24.79
CA VAL A 287 18.03 6.76 25.93
C VAL A 287 19.29 7.61 26.14
N PHE A 288 20.05 7.92 25.07
CA PHE A 288 21.23 8.79 25.17
C PHE A 288 20.86 10.18 25.73
N LYS A 289 19.79 10.78 25.22
CA LYS A 289 19.29 12.09 25.66
C LYS A 289 18.99 12.09 27.17
N VAL A 290 18.30 11.06 27.65
CA VAL A 290 17.96 10.95 29.07
C VAL A 290 19.22 10.77 29.92
N LEU A 291 20.03 9.76 29.63
CA LEU A 291 21.17 9.38 30.45
C LEU A 291 22.34 10.36 30.42
N GLU A 292 22.64 10.89 29.23
CA GLU A 292 23.83 11.72 29.02
C GLU A 292 23.56 13.22 29.10
N CYS A 293 22.30 13.63 28.93
CA CYS A 293 21.95 15.05 28.82
C CYS A 293 20.75 15.46 29.67
N GLY A 294 20.23 14.58 30.53
CA GLY A 294 19.10 14.89 31.42
C GLY A 294 17.83 15.29 30.69
N GLY A 295 17.61 14.75 29.49
CA GLY A 295 16.46 15.05 28.67
C GLY A 295 16.61 16.27 27.72
N ASP A 296 17.75 16.97 27.73
CA ASP A 296 18.00 18.16 26.91
C ASP A 296 18.45 17.76 25.49
N SER A 297 17.58 17.97 24.50
CA SER A 297 17.84 17.60 23.10
C SER A 297 18.95 18.43 22.46
N SER A 298 19.11 19.69 22.82
CA SER A 298 20.19 20.55 22.29
C SER A 298 21.55 20.09 22.75
N LYS A 299 21.68 19.77 24.05
CA LYS A 299 22.90 19.18 24.59
C LYS A 299 23.21 17.83 23.99
N ALA A 300 22.19 16.98 23.80
CA ALA A 300 22.33 15.67 23.19
C ALA A 300 22.80 15.76 21.75
N ALA A 301 22.22 16.63 20.94
CA ALA A 301 22.64 16.84 19.55
C ALA A 301 24.09 17.32 19.48
N LYS A 302 24.49 18.30 20.30
CA LYS A 302 25.86 18.80 20.36
C LYS A 302 26.85 17.70 20.77
N LYS A 303 26.55 16.96 21.85
CA LYS A 303 27.39 15.88 22.34
C LYS A 303 27.54 14.74 21.33
N LEU A 304 26.47 14.39 20.61
CA LEU A 304 26.55 13.40 19.53
C LEU A 304 27.41 13.86 18.37
N LEU A 305 27.33 15.15 17.96
CA LEU A 305 28.21 15.72 16.94
C LEU A 305 29.67 15.69 17.37
N ASP A 306 29.97 15.99 18.63
CA ASP A 306 31.33 15.93 19.18
C ASP A 306 31.86 14.48 19.25
N LEU A 307 30.95 13.49 19.40
CA LEU A 307 31.25 12.04 19.34
C LEU A 307 31.35 11.52 17.90
N GLY A 308 31.16 12.35 16.89
CA GLY A 308 31.24 11.97 15.48
C GLY A 308 29.96 11.33 14.92
N TYR A 309 28.81 11.55 15.54
CA TYR A 309 27.51 11.18 15.00
C TYR A 309 26.88 12.35 14.25
N GLY A 310 26.39 12.08 13.04
CA GLY A 310 25.81 13.09 12.18
C GLY A 310 26.84 14.06 11.58
N GLU A 311 26.34 15.07 10.89
CA GLU A 311 27.17 16.08 10.23
C GLU A 311 27.02 17.44 10.92
N LYS A 312 28.14 18.18 11.08
CA LYS A 312 28.11 19.54 11.67
C LYS A 312 27.37 20.51 10.73
N ARG A 313 26.37 21.21 11.26
CA ARG A 313 25.70 22.31 10.56
C ARG A 313 26.58 23.56 10.51
N VAL A 314 26.69 24.13 9.32
CA VAL A 314 27.33 25.41 9.11
C VAL A 314 26.27 26.39 8.61
N TYR A 315 25.97 27.43 9.41
CA TYR A 315 25.01 28.47 9.05
C TYR A 315 25.71 29.57 8.25
N TYR A 316 25.24 29.80 7.04
CA TYR A 316 25.73 30.90 6.20
C TYR A 316 24.58 31.78 5.72
N GLY A 317 24.71 33.10 5.77
CA GLY A 317 23.66 34.08 5.60
C GLY A 317 23.72 34.93 4.34
N ASP A 318 24.34 34.51 3.22
CA ASP A 318 24.63 35.44 2.16
C ASP A 318 23.77 35.27 0.88
N LYS A 319 23.34 36.43 0.30
CA LYS A 319 22.56 36.54 -0.92
C LYS A 319 23.35 36.02 -2.14
N GLU A 320 24.66 36.22 -2.13
CA GLU A 320 25.59 35.87 -3.23
C GLU A 320 25.75 34.37 -3.38
N GLU A 321 25.86 33.62 -2.30
CA GLU A 321 25.95 32.15 -2.34
C GLU A 321 24.66 31.49 -2.81
N ARG A 322 23.51 32.08 -2.50
CA ARG A 322 22.21 31.64 -3.01
C ARG A 322 22.14 31.74 -4.54
N GLU A 323 22.75 32.80 -5.11
CA GLU A 323 22.84 32.98 -6.55
C GLU A 323 23.75 31.93 -7.22
N ILE A 324 24.87 31.61 -6.57
CA ILE A 324 25.81 30.58 -7.05
C ILE A 324 25.13 29.20 -7.06
N PHE A 325 24.36 28.86 -6.01
CA PHE A 325 23.62 27.61 -5.96
C PHE A 325 22.57 27.55 -7.06
N LYS A 326 21.83 28.64 -7.31
CA LYS A 326 20.92 28.71 -8.45
C LYS A 326 21.62 28.38 -9.76
N LYS A 327 22.81 28.87 -9.95
CA LYS A 327 23.64 28.59 -11.13
C LYS A 327 24.04 27.11 -11.24
N LYS A 328 24.31 26.45 -10.10
CA LYS A 328 24.54 24.98 -10.06
C LYS A 328 23.28 24.20 -10.45
N GLN A 329 22.12 24.61 -9.95
CA GLN A 329 20.83 24.01 -10.32
C GLN A 329 20.44 24.26 -11.79
N GLU A 330 20.88 25.36 -12.37
CA GLU A 330 20.75 25.66 -13.81
C GLU A 330 21.67 24.83 -14.70
N GLY A 331 22.53 23.96 -14.10
CA GLY A 331 23.37 22.99 -14.82
C GLY A 331 24.78 23.45 -15.11
N LEU A 332 25.30 24.52 -14.46
CA LEU A 332 26.70 24.89 -14.58
C LEU A 332 27.60 23.82 -13.96
N SER A 333 28.68 23.47 -14.66
CA SER A 333 29.73 22.60 -14.13
C SER A 333 30.49 23.25 -12.97
N ASP A 334 31.18 22.44 -12.15
CA ASP A 334 31.97 22.97 -11.02
C ASP A 334 33.06 23.94 -11.50
N GLU A 335 33.68 23.74 -12.67
CA GLU A 335 34.65 24.70 -13.26
C GLU A 335 33.96 26.00 -13.69
N GLN A 336 32.77 25.93 -14.27
CA GLN A 336 32.00 27.11 -14.64
C GLN A 336 31.57 27.93 -13.42
N LEU A 337 31.22 27.24 -12.31
CA LEU A 337 30.89 27.86 -11.03
C LEU A 337 32.12 28.54 -10.41
N VAL A 338 33.29 27.89 -10.42
CA VAL A 338 34.55 28.49 -9.96
C VAL A 338 34.84 29.79 -10.72
N SER A 339 34.75 29.75 -12.06
CA SER A 339 34.95 30.93 -12.91
C SER A 339 33.94 32.05 -12.62
N TYR A 340 32.67 31.67 -12.38
CA TYR A 340 31.59 32.60 -12.03
C TYR A 340 31.88 33.31 -10.67
N ILE A 341 32.30 32.53 -9.66
CA ILE A 341 32.66 33.06 -8.33
C ILE A 341 33.82 34.01 -8.40
N GLN A 342 34.87 33.63 -9.13
CA GLN A 342 36.04 34.49 -9.34
C GLN A 342 35.67 35.82 -10.02
N GLY A 343 34.88 35.75 -11.10
CA GLY A 343 34.50 36.96 -11.86
C GLY A 343 33.59 37.92 -11.11
N LYS A 344 32.69 37.38 -10.27
CA LYS A 344 31.66 38.19 -9.57
C LYS A 344 32.07 38.63 -8.17
N GLN A 345 32.85 37.81 -7.45
CA GLN A 345 33.19 38.04 -6.05
C GLN A 345 34.69 38.39 -5.85
N GLY A 346 35.52 38.33 -6.90
CA GLY A 346 36.94 38.59 -6.80
C GLY A 346 37.72 37.61 -5.91
N LYS A 347 37.17 36.42 -5.64
CA LYS A 347 37.81 35.42 -4.79
C LYS A 347 38.96 34.71 -5.51
N SER A 348 39.93 34.21 -4.74
CA SER A 348 40.97 33.35 -5.30
C SER A 348 40.39 32.03 -5.87
N GLU A 349 41.12 31.40 -6.79
CA GLU A 349 40.69 30.12 -7.36
C GLU A 349 40.54 29.03 -6.29
N ASN A 350 41.43 28.98 -5.30
CA ASN A 350 41.38 28.03 -4.22
C ASN A 350 40.13 28.23 -3.34
N ASP A 351 39.83 29.49 -2.97
CA ASP A 351 38.61 29.80 -2.20
C ASP A 351 37.34 29.50 -2.98
N ALA A 352 37.33 29.78 -4.28
CA ALA A 352 36.19 29.45 -5.15
C ALA A 352 35.98 27.94 -5.30
N ARG A 353 37.06 27.15 -5.44
CA ARG A 353 36.99 25.66 -5.48
C ARG A 353 36.51 25.08 -4.15
N GLU A 354 36.99 25.61 -3.04
CA GLU A 354 36.54 25.19 -1.72
C GLU A 354 35.05 25.54 -1.50
N MET A 355 34.62 26.71 -1.94
CA MET A 355 33.22 27.11 -1.94
C MET A 355 32.34 26.14 -2.76
N VAL A 356 32.72 25.79 -3.98
CA VAL A 356 32.01 24.88 -4.85
C VAL A 356 31.95 23.46 -4.21
N LYS A 357 33.09 23.00 -3.65
CA LYS A 357 33.15 21.71 -2.95
C LYS A 357 32.22 21.65 -1.73
N ASN A 358 32.07 22.76 -1.01
CA ASN A 358 31.23 22.87 0.18
C ASN A 358 29.77 23.22 -0.14
N LEU A 359 29.50 23.79 -1.33
CA LEU A 359 28.17 24.22 -1.77
C LEU A 359 27.08 23.15 -1.67
N SER A 360 27.39 21.94 -2.08
CA SER A 360 26.42 20.86 -2.05
C SER A 360 26.05 20.41 -0.61
N LYS A 361 26.99 20.54 0.34
CA LYS A 361 26.74 20.25 1.75
C LYS A 361 25.98 21.37 2.45
N VAL A 362 26.46 22.59 2.22
CA VAL A 362 25.99 23.79 2.95
C VAL A 362 24.61 24.26 2.47
N TRP A 363 24.28 24.07 1.20
CA TRP A 363 23.03 24.56 0.63
C TRP A 363 21.82 23.72 0.95
N GLY A 364 22.00 22.40 1.15
CA GLY A 364 20.94 21.56 1.69
C GLY A 364 20.39 22.11 3.00
N GLU A 365 21.27 22.65 3.85
CA GLU A 365 20.89 23.18 5.16
C GLU A 365 20.25 24.57 5.11
N ARG A 366 20.67 25.46 4.20
CA ARG A 366 20.16 26.82 4.09
C ARG A 366 18.76 26.94 3.54
N LEU A 367 18.46 26.11 2.56
CA LEU A 367 17.12 26.06 1.99
C LEU A 367 16.09 25.50 2.97
N CYS A 368 16.57 24.99 4.11
CA CYS A 368 15.72 24.46 5.16
C CYS A 368 15.07 25.51 6.05
N THR A 369 15.55 26.77 6.06
CA THR A 369 14.96 27.84 6.87
C THR A 369 14.09 28.75 6.03
N PHE A 370 12.77 28.66 6.23
CA PHE A 370 11.77 29.50 5.55
C PHE A 370 11.14 30.55 6.46
N TRP A 371 11.83 30.89 7.56
CA TRP A 371 11.42 31.94 8.50
C TRP A 371 12.59 32.89 8.75
N ASP A 372 12.24 34.12 9.13
CA ASP A 372 13.17 35.13 9.61
C ASP A 372 12.93 35.36 11.11
N ILE A 373 13.98 35.77 11.83
CA ILE A 373 13.88 36.18 13.24
C ILE A 373 13.90 37.70 13.27
N THR A 374 12.88 38.31 13.86
CA THR A 374 12.80 39.78 14.02
C THR A 374 13.74 40.28 15.11
N SER A 375 13.96 41.59 15.16
CA SER A 375 14.73 42.23 16.25
C SER A 375 14.13 42.03 17.66
N LYS A 376 12.90 41.53 17.74
CA LYS A 376 12.20 41.17 18.99
C LYS A 376 12.30 39.66 19.34
N ASN A 377 13.17 38.94 18.64
CA ASN A 377 13.28 37.46 18.75
C ASN A 377 11.98 36.69 18.45
N GLU A 378 11.13 37.22 17.57
CA GLU A 378 9.92 36.55 17.11
C GLU A 378 10.17 35.96 15.72
N ALA A 379 9.71 34.73 15.48
CA ALA A 379 9.77 34.12 14.15
C ALA A 379 8.66 34.67 13.25
N VAL A 380 8.98 34.90 11.97
CA VAL A 380 8.05 35.31 10.92
C VAL A 380 8.28 34.46 9.69
N ILE A 381 7.25 33.87 9.14
CA ILE A 381 7.35 33.06 7.92
C ILE A 381 7.63 33.96 6.71
N ASN A 382 8.75 33.72 6.05
CA ASN A 382 9.15 34.37 4.82
C ASN A 382 8.59 33.57 3.64
N ARG A 383 7.60 34.14 2.91
CA ARG A 383 6.91 33.45 1.81
C ARG A 383 7.85 33.10 0.64
N GLY A 384 8.77 33.99 0.29
CA GLY A 384 9.73 33.72 -0.78
C GLY A 384 10.62 32.53 -0.43
N ARG A 385 11.15 32.51 0.81
CA ARG A 385 11.92 31.36 1.31
C ARG A 385 11.09 30.10 1.47
N LEU A 386 9.81 30.20 1.79
CA LEU A 386 8.94 29.03 1.82
C LEU A 386 8.77 28.41 0.41
N ILE A 387 8.64 29.22 -0.62
CA ILE A 387 8.62 28.73 -2.01
C ILE A 387 9.97 28.14 -2.40
N ASP A 388 11.09 28.78 -2.05
CA ASP A 388 12.44 28.23 -2.27
C ASP A 388 12.62 26.90 -1.52
N PHE A 389 12.18 26.80 -0.26
CA PHE A 389 12.20 25.59 0.53
C PHE A 389 11.38 24.47 -0.11
N LEU A 390 10.14 24.75 -0.50
CA LEU A 390 9.27 23.78 -1.17
C LEU A 390 9.91 23.29 -2.48
N HIS A 391 10.53 24.20 -3.25
CA HIS A 391 11.16 23.83 -4.51
C HIS A 391 12.46 23.03 -4.32
N TYR A 392 13.45 23.65 -3.66
CA TYR A 392 14.81 23.10 -3.63
C TYR A 392 14.96 21.96 -2.60
N HIS A 393 14.33 22.08 -1.42
CA HIS A 393 14.38 21.04 -0.42
C HIS A 393 13.30 19.99 -0.62
N GLY A 394 12.10 20.44 -0.96
CA GLY A 394 10.94 19.56 -1.16
C GLY A 394 10.86 18.95 -2.54
N GLY A 395 11.55 19.49 -3.54
CA GLY A 395 11.45 19.05 -4.93
C GLY A 395 10.12 19.41 -5.62
N PHE A 396 9.35 20.36 -5.04
CA PHE A 396 8.07 20.76 -5.60
C PHE A 396 8.23 21.73 -6.75
N ALA A 397 7.43 21.53 -7.82
CA ALA A 397 7.45 22.40 -9.02
C ALA A 397 6.10 22.36 -9.72
N LEU A 398 5.88 23.34 -10.62
CA LEU A 398 4.74 23.36 -11.54
C LEU A 398 5.11 22.53 -12.78
N TYR A 399 4.44 21.43 -12.99
CA TYR A 399 4.58 20.61 -14.19
C TYR A 399 3.51 20.93 -15.20
N TYR A 400 3.94 21.41 -16.37
CA TYR A 400 3.09 21.70 -17.52
C TYR A 400 3.21 20.55 -18.50
N TYR A 401 2.09 19.96 -18.85
CA TYR A 401 2.07 18.83 -19.76
C TYR A 401 2.52 19.22 -21.19
N ASP A 402 2.07 20.40 -21.66
CA ASP A 402 2.51 21.02 -22.90
C ASP A 402 3.23 22.35 -22.61
N LYS A 403 4.26 22.66 -23.40
CA LYS A 403 5.02 23.91 -23.27
C LYS A 403 4.17 25.16 -23.41
N ASN A 404 3.10 25.08 -24.17
CA ASN A 404 2.17 26.19 -24.44
C ASN A 404 0.93 26.17 -23.53
N SER A 405 0.77 25.17 -22.67
CA SER A 405 -0.35 25.08 -21.75
C SER A 405 -0.23 26.11 -20.63
N THR A 406 -1.36 26.69 -20.23
CA THR A 406 -1.52 27.47 -19.01
C THR A 406 -1.90 26.59 -17.82
N ILE A 407 -2.32 25.36 -18.09
CA ILE A 407 -2.74 24.39 -17.08
C ILE A 407 -1.55 23.61 -16.56
N TYR A 408 -1.38 23.58 -15.26
CA TYR A 408 -0.31 22.88 -14.57
C TYR A 408 -0.81 21.89 -13.53
N ARG A 409 0.07 21.02 -13.09
CA ARG A 409 -0.07 20.22 -11.87
C ARG A 409 1.14 20.49 -10.97
N ILE A 410 0.90 20.58 -9.67
CA ILE A 410 2.02 20.60 -8.74
C ILE A 410 2.53 19.17 -8.59
N VAL A 411 3.82 19.02 -8.78
CA VAL A 411 4.51 17.72 -8.63
C VAL A 411 5.65 17.86 -7.64
N GLN A 412 6.01 16.73 -7.04
CA GLN A 412 7.27 16.58 -6.33
C GLN A 412 8.17 15.67 -7.17
N CYS A 413 9.38 16.12 -7.47
CA CYS A 413 10.42 15.31 -8.09
C CYS A 413 11.61 15.19 -7.15
N LYS A 414 11.95 13.93 -6.81
CA LYS A 414 13.00 13.63 -5.85
C LYS A 414 13.65 12.30 -6.21
N ASP A 415 15.00 12.23 -6.24
CA ASP A 415 15.77 11.02 -6.58
C ASP A 415 15.36 10.37 -7.91
N GLY A 416 15.05 11.17 -8.92
CA GLY A 416 14.58 10.66 -10.20
C GLY A 416 13.12 10.18 -10.18
N LEU A 417 12.40 10.34 -9.05
CA LEU A 417 11.01 9.95 -8.93
C LEU A 417 10.10 11.18 -8.85
N ILE A 418 9.05 11.19 -9.66
CA ILE A 418 8.04 12.25 -9.71
C ILE A 418 6.68 11.74 -9.26
N GLN A 419 5.92 12.57 -8.55
CA GLN A 419 4.54 12.30 -8.14
C GLN A 419 3.71 13.58 -8.13
N GLU A 420 2.40 13.48 -8.38
CA GLU A 420 1.50 14.63 -8.16
C GLU A 420 1.44 14.95 -6.66
N ALA A 421 1.47 16.22 -6.33
CA ALA A 421 1.42 16.71 -4.96
C ALA A 421 0.21 17.62 -4.75
N SER A 422 -0.55 17.36 -3.69
CA SER A 422 -1.64 18.24 -3.25
C SER A 422 -1.13 19.27 -2.21
N SER A 423 -1.91 20.30 -1.96
CA SER A 423 -1.61 21.25 -0.88
C SER A 423 -1.56 20.57 0.49
N GLU A 424 -2.39 19.55 0.73
CA GLU A 424 -2.38 18.74 1.95
C GLU A 424 -1.06 17.98 2.09
N TYR A 425 -0.56 17.40 1.00
CA TYR A 425 0.72 16.71 0.99
C TYR A 425 1.88 17.66 1.30
N MET A 426 1.88 18.87 0.72
CA MET A 426 2.88 19.90 1.01
C MET A 426 2.81 20.39 2.46
N LYS A 427 1.60 20.60 3.00
CA LYS A 427 1.40 20.94 4.42
C LYS A 427 2.01 19.87 5.32
N LYS A 428 1.72 18.59 5.05
CA LYS A 428 2.26 17.47 5.80
C LYS A 428 3.79 17.43 5.72
N PHE A 429 4.37 17.59 4.52
CA PHE A 429 5.81 17.66 4.30
C PHE A 429 6.47 18.77 5.14
N VAL A 430 5.88 19.98 5.16
CA VAL A 430 6.41 21.11 5.95
C VAL A 430 6.34 20.82 7.45
N ILE A 431 5.22 20.25 7.93
CA ILE A 431 5.06 19.89 9.34
C ILE A 431 6.04 18.79 9.75
N GLU A 432 6.18 17.75 8.95
CA GLU A 432 7.15 16.68 9.20
C GLU A 432 8.59 17.19 9.23
N TYR A 433 8.90 18.18 8.40
CA TYR A 433 10.20 18.86 8.43
C TYR A 433 10.39 19.64 9.75
N ILE A 434 9.39 20.43 10.17
CA ILE A 434 9.44 21.20 11.41
C ILE A 434 9.61 20.27 12.63
N ASP A 435 8.91 19.15 12.66
CA ASP A 435 8.97 18.16 13.75
C ASP A 435 10.37 17.49 13.88
N ARG A 436 11.24 17.63 12.85
CA ARG A 436 12.63 17.12 12.84
C ARG A 436 13.66 18.17 13.25
N LEU A 437 13.25 19.41 13.43
CA LEU A 437 14.17 20.50 13.79
C LEU A 437 14.65 20.33 15.25
N PRO A 438 15.86 20.88 15.58
CA PRO A 438 16.33 20.91 16.97
C PRO A 438 15.35 21.66 17.88
N ASP A 439 15.33 21.32 19.16
CA ASP A 439 14.38 21.88 20.14
C ASP A 439 14.47 23.42 20.29
N THR A 440 15.59 24.04 19.94
CA THR A 440 15.76 25.51 19.97
C THR A 440 16.67 25.98 18.84
N PHE A 441 16.35 27.17 18.30
CA PHE A 441 17.17 27.90 17.32
C PHE A 441 17.76 29.17 17.95
N ASP A 442 18.58 29.88 17.16
CA ASP A 442 19.06 31.22 17.54
C ASP A 442 17.88 32.12 17.93
N GLY A 443 18.00 32.81 19.09
CA GLY A 443 16.95 33.64 19.64
C GLY A 443 15.95 32.93 20.55
N GLY A 444 16.14 31.62 20.84
CA GLY A 444 15.25 30.83 21.71
C GLY A 444 13.93 30.37 21.05
N ILE A 445 13.83 30.44 19.72
CA ILE A 445 12.67 29.99 18.95
C ILE A 445 12.66 28.46 18.91
N THR A 446 11.49 27.88 19.07
CA THR A 446 11.25 26.43 19.09
C THR A 446 10.58 25.97 17.78
N PRO A 447 10.66 24.68 17.44
CA PRO A 447 9.85 24.09 16.36
C PRO A 447 8.35 24.35 16.53
N ASP A 448 7.85 24.33 17.76
CA ASP A 448 6.44 24.58 18.06
C ASP A 448 6.02 26.03 17.75
N ASP A 449 6.92 27.02 17.90
CA ASP A 449 6.65 28.40 17.48
C ASP A 449 6.47 28.48 15.96
N ILE A 450 7.38 27.87 15.19
CA ILE A 450 7.29 27.82 13.71
C ILE A 450 6.04 27.07 13.28
N LYS A 451 5.75 25.93 13.91
CA LYS A 451 4.57 25.10 13.62
C LYS A 451 3.27 25.87 13.87
N SER A 452 3.20 26.61 14.99
CA SER A 452 2.05 27.45 15.33
C SER A 452 1.81 28.54 14.31
N LEU A 453 2.86 29.18 13.79
CA LEU A 453 2.77 30.17 12.72
C LEU A 453 2.22 29.57 11.43
N ILE A 454 2.71 28.39 11.02
CA ILE A 454 2.22 27.68 9.84
C ILE A 454 0.74 27.32 10.02
N LEU A 455 0.38 26.71 11.17
CA LEU A 455 -1.00 26.26 11.43
C LEU A 455 -1.98 27.43 11.48
N LYS A 456 -1.60 28.56 12.11
CA LYS A 456 -2.44 29.76 12.22
C LYS A 456 -2.81 30.38 10.89
N SER A 457 -1.98 30.22 9.85
CA SER A 457 -2.15 30.84 8.55
C SER A 457 -1.94 29.88 7.38
N HIS A 458 -2.24 28.60 7.58
CA HIS A 458 -1.98 27.55 6.58
C HIS A 458 -2.66 27.83 5.23
N ASP A 459 -3.89 28.37 5.22
CA ASP A 459 -4.60 28.71 3.99
C ASP A 459 -3.88 29.81 3.19
N ARG A 460 -3.15 30.68 3.86
CA ARG A 460 -2.39 31.76 3.23
C ARG A 460 -1.04 31.27 2.67
N TYR A 461 -0.40 30.29 3.33
CA TYR A 461 0.92 29.76 2.94
C TYR A 461 0.80 28.65 1.88
N PHE A 462 -0.34 28.02 1.76
CA PHE A 462 -0.58 26.95 0.80
C PHE A 462 -1.75 27.25 -0.14
N SER A 463 -2.07 28.55 -0.32
CA SER A 463 -3.06 29.00 -1.32
C SER A 463 -2.53 28.77 -2.74
N ASN A 464 -3.41 28.51 -3.69
CA ASN A 464 -3.02 28.40 -5.10
C ASN A 464 -2.22 29.64 -5.57
N GLY A 465 -2.67 30.86 -5.20
CA GLY A 465 -2.00 32.09 -5.58
C GLY A 465 -0.57 32.23 -5.05
N LEU A 466 -0.20 31.57 -3.93
CA LEU A 466 1.19 31.52 -3.49
C LEU A 466 1.96 30.36 -4.17
N LEU A 467 1.31 29.22 -4.33
CA LEU A 467 1.95 28.03 -4.93
C LEU A 467 2.24 28.20 -6.42
N GLU A 468 1.56 29.14 -7.11
CA GLU A 468 1.88 29.55 -8.50
C GLU A 468 3.26 30.16 -8.67
N PHE A 469 3.89 30.61 -7.59
CA PHE A 469 5.28 31.07 -7.61
C PHE A 469 6.31 29.93 -7.57
N LEU A 470 5.89 28.67 -7.45
CA LEU A 470 6.80 27.53 -7.62
C LEU A 470 7.40 27.56 -9.04
N PRO A 471 8.71 27.27 -9.19
CA PRO A 471 9.34 27.20 -10.49
C PRO A 471 8.69 26.16 -11.41
N ARG A 472 8.80 26.42 -12.73
CA ARG A 472 8.40 25.45 -13.75
C ARG A 472 9.39 24.27 -13.79
N GLY A 473 8.90 23.06 -13.54
CA GLY A 473 9.67 21.83 -13.65
C GLY A 473 9.73 21.35 -15.11
N GLN A 474 10.93 21.02 -15.56
CA GLN A 474 11.18 20.35 -16.85
C GLN A 474 11.83 19.02 -16.57
N TYR A 475 11.13 17.92 -16.90
CA TYR A 475 11.57 16.58 -16.57
C TYR A 475 11.69 15.74 -17.85
N ASN A 476 12.82 15.03 -17.98
CA ASN A 476 12.98 14.01 -19.00
C ASN A 476 12.35 12.71 -18.48
N LEU A 477 11.02 12.57 -18.67
CA LEU A 477 10.27 11.42 -18.18
C LEU A 477 10.66 10.14 -18.93
N LEU A 478 10.78 9.05 -18.19
CA LEU A 478 10.92 7.72 -18.76
C LEU A 478 9.64 7.37 -19.51
N SER A 479 9.77 7.18 -20.79
CA SER A 479 8.70 6.79 -21.72
C SER A 479 9.19 5.69 -22.62
N ASP A 480 8.28 4.80 -23.00
CA ASP A 480 8.61 3.76 -23.97
C ASP A 480 8.95 4.37 -25.33
N GLU A 481 9.87 3.74 -26.01
CA GLU A 481 10.29 4.06 -27.36
C GLU A 481 9.60 3.10 -28.33
N GLN A 482 9.63 3.37 -29.62
CA GLN A 482 8.98 2.51 -30.62
C GLN A 482 9.47 1.05 -30.54
N GLU A 483 10.76 0.86 -30.27
CA GLU A 483 11.43 -0.45 -30.22
C GLU A 483 11.83 -0.91 -28.83
N ALA A 484 11.41 -0.20 -27.77
CA ALA A 484 11.76 -0.53 -26.39
C ALA A 484 10.65 -0.18 -25.41
N ALA A 485 10.36 -1.10 -24.50
CA ALA A 485 9.49 -0.88 -23.35
C ALA A 485 10.31 -0.86 -22.06
N TYR A 486 9.86 -0.09 -21.07
CA TYR A 486 10.55 0.10 -19.80
C TYR A 486 9.63 -0.17 -18.61
N PHE A 487 10.07 -1.06 -17.71
CA PHE A 487 9.33 -1.45 -16.51
C PHE A 487 10.18 -1.18 -15.27
N PRO A 488 9.87 -0.12 -14.49
CA PRO A 488 10.59 0.19 -13.25
C PRO A 488 10.22 -0.81 -12.14
N PHE A 489 11.23 -1.46 -11.56
CA PHE A 489 11.14 -2.35 -10.41
C PHE A 489 11.93 -1.76 -9.23
N LYS A 490 11.75 -2.32 -8.04
CA LYS A 490 12.45 -1.85 -6.83
C LYS A 490 13.97 -1.80 -6.96
N ASN A 491 14.56 -2.74 -7.67
CA ASN A 491 16.02 -2.88 -7.84
C ASN A 491 16.58 -2.38 -9.18
N GLY A 492 15.74 -1.79 -10.06
CA GLY A 492 16.20 -1.25 -11.34
C GLY A 492 15.08 -1.15 -12.37
N VAL A 493 15.43 -0.88 -13.62
CA VAL A 493 14.48 -0.75 -14.73
C VAL A 493 14.71 -1.88 -15.72
N VAL A 494 13.70 -2.71 -15.96
CA VAL A 494 13.76 -3.71 -17.02
C VAL A 494 13.48 -3.05 -18.35
N LYS A 495 14.44 -3.14 -19.27
CA LYS A 495 14.32 -2.74 -20.68
C LYS A 495 14.04 -3.98 -21.52
N VAL A 496 12.94 -3.96 -22.27
CA VAL A 496 12.56 -5.02 -23.21
C VAL A 496 12.66 -4.48 -24.62
N THR A 497 13.37 -5.18 -25.47
CA THR A 497 13.47 -4.93 -26.91
C THR A 497 13.18 -6.23 -27.68
N LYS A 498 13.08 -6.18 -29.00
CA LYS A 498 12.96 -7.40 -29.80
C LYS A 498 14.17 -8.34 -29.64
N ASP A 499 15.35 -7.80 -29.33
CA ASP A 499 16.60 -8.55 -29.23
C ASP A 499 16.83 -9.16 -27.84
N GLY A 500 16.07 -8.75 -26.81
CA GLY A 500 16.18 -9.30 -25.46
C GLY A 500 15.67 -8.42 -24.34
N VAL A 501 15.83 -8.95 -23.11
CA VAL A 501 15.40 -8.33 -21.85
C VAL A 501 16.62 -8.04 -21.01
N GLN A 502 16.74 -6.83 -20.47
CA GLN A 502 17.87 -6.39 -19.65
C GLN A 502 17.40 -5.64 -18.42
N LEU A 503 18.03 -5.90 -17.28
CA LEU A 503 17.88 -5.10 -16.05
C LEU A 503 18.96 -4.00 -16.05
N LEU A 504 18.52 -2.74 -16.06
CA LEU A 504 19.38 -1.56 -16.01
C LEU A 504 19.33 -0.97 -14.61
N SER A 505 20.45 -0.39 -14.15
CA SER A 505 20.41 0.39 -12.92
C SER A 505 19.66 1.72 -13.15
N TYR A 506 19.11 2.30 -12.07
CA TYR A 506 18.46 3.61 -12.15
C TYR A 506 19.42 4.72 -12.63
N ALA A 507 20.69 4.60 -12.26
CA ALA A 507 21.73 5.53 -12.69
C ALA A 507 21.99 5.47 -14.20
N ASP A 508 21.96 4.27 -14.80
CA ASP A 508 22.18 4.08 -16.22
C ASP A 508 21.01 4.60 -17.07
N VAL A 509 19.80 4.55 -16.53
CA VAL A 509 18.61 5.06 -17.24
C VAL A 509 18.60 6.59 -17.31
N ASN A 510 19.07 7.27 -16.26
CA ASN A 510 19.18 8.74 -16.16
C ASN A 510 17.93 9.50 -16.67
N ARG A 511 16.74 9.00 -16.29
CA ARG A 511 15.43 9.61 -16.60
C ARG A 511 14.55 9.63 -15.36
N VAL A 512 13.63 10.59 -15.31
CA VAL A 512 12.65 10.72 -14.22
C VAL A 512 11.47 9.78 -14.46
N MET A 513 10.97 9.15 -13.40
CA MET A 513 9.86 8.19 -13.46
C MET A 513 8.75 8.56 -12.50
N TRP A 514 7.51 8.24 -12.85
CA TRP A 514 6.41 8.35 -11.90
C TRP A 514 6.57 7.31 -10.79
N ARG A 515 6.53 7.75 -9.53
CA ARG A 515 6.61 6.87 -8.35
C ARG A 515 5.60 5.71 -8.40
N THR A 516 4.40 5.99 -8.92
CA THR A 516 3.33 5.00 -9.07
C THR A 516 3.60 3.95 -10.17
N GLN A 517 4.66 4.12 -10.96
CA GLN A 517 5.06 3.15 -11.98
C GLN A 517 6.05 2.10 -11.45
N ILE A 518 6.61 2.32 -10.25
CA ILE A 518 7.57 1.39 -9.66
C ILE A 518 6.82 0.18 -9.11
N ILE A 519 7.21 -0.98 -9.60
CA ILE A 519 6.70 -2.27 -9.13
C ILE A 519 7.52 -2.64 -7.88
N ASP A 520 6.83 -2.84 -6.75
CA ASP A 520 7.45 -3.19 -5.45
C ASP A 520 7.88 -4.66 -5.41
N PHE A 521 8.79 -5.02 -6.32
CA PHE A 521 9.38 -6.34 -6.44
C PHE A 521 10.84 -6.23 -6.85
N GLU A 522 11.70 -7.10 -6.32
CA GLU A 522 13.11 -7.22 -6.75
C GLU A 522 13.19 -8.26 -7.87
N ILE A 523 13.27 -7.78 -9.09
CA ILE A 523 13.26 -8.64 -10.29
C ILE A 523 14.64 -9.22 -10.59
N LYS A 524 14.66 -10.48 -11.02
CA LYS A 524 15.77 -11.09 -11.72
C LYS A 524 15.30 -11.44 -13.13
N VAL A 525 16.00 -10.94 -14.13
CA VAL A 525 15.74 -11.32 -15.52
C VAL A 525 16.22 -12.76 -15.72
N ASP A 526 15.33 -13.59 -16.20
CA ASP A 526 15.56 -15.02 -16.45
C ASP A 526 15.65 -15.28 -17.95
N PRO A 527 16.84 -15.53 -18.49
CA PRO A 527 17.01 -15.78 -19.92
C PRO A 527 16.38 -17.10 -20.38
N ASP A 528 16.18 -18.05 -19.45
CA ASP A 528 15.67 -19.38 -19.73
C ASP A 528 14.17 -19.51 -19.40
N ILE A 529 13.44 -18.39 -19.35
CA ILE A 529 12.00 -18.39 -18.99
C ILE A 529 11.16 -19.22 -19.97
N ALA A 530 11.57 -19.31 -21.24
CA ALA A 530 10.87 -20.08 -22.27
C ALA A 530 10.85 -21.60 -21.97
N ASP A 531 11.85 -22.09 -21.21
CA ASP A 531 11.96 -23.50 -20.80
C ASP A 531 11.20 -23.80 -19.48
N LYS A 532 10.54 -22.78 -18.90
CA LYS A 532 9.78 -22.89 -17.67
C LYS A 532 8.29 -22.79 -17.97
N GLU A 533 7.49 -23.33 -17.07
CA GLU A 533 6.02 -23.33 -17.16
C GLU A 533 5.42 -22.37 -16.10
N PRO A 534 5.41 -21.04 -16.33
CA PRO A 534 4.73 -20.12 -15.44
C PRO A 534 3.22 -20.42 -15.38
N GLU A 535 2.63 -20.43 -14.20
CA GLU A 535 1.18 -20.67 -14.06
C GLU A 535 0.32 -19.70 -14.87
N TYR A 536 0.78 -18.47 -15.04
CA TYR A 536 0.06 -17.51 -15.87
C TYR A 536 0.16 -17.84 -17.37
N ALA A 537 1.23 -18.48 -17.83
CA ALA A 537 1.33 -18.97 -19.21
C ALA A 537 0.31 -20.12 -19.43
N ASP A 538 0.15 -21.04 -18.47
CA ASP A 538 -0.88 -22.06 -18.52
C ASP A 538 -2.30 -21.44 -18.50
N PHE A 539 -2.52 -20.40 -17.69
CA PHE A 539 -3.80 -19.66 -17.75
C PHE A 539 -4.07 -19.10 -19.16
N ILE A 540 -3.08 -18.48 -19.81
CA ILE A 540 -3.22 -17.97 -21.20
C ILE A 540 -3.50 -19.13 -22.18
N ASN A 541 -2.84 -20.28 -22.02
CA ASN A 541 -3.08 -21.46 -22.82
C ASN A 541 -4.52 -21.99 -22.65
N CYS A 542 -5.01 -22.06 -21.42
CA CYS A 542 -6.39 -22.47 -21.10
C CYS A 542 -7.44 -21.56 -21.77
N ILE A 543 -7.29 -20.23 -21.65
CA ILE A 543 -8.23 -19.27 -22.25
C ILE A 543 -8.10 -19.19 -23.76
N SER A 544 -7.00 -19.68 -24.32
CA SER A 544 -6.79 -19.84 -25.75
C SER A 544 -7.37 -21.15 -26.29
N GLY A 545 -7.85 -22.04 -25.41
CA GLY A 545 -8.41 -23.34 -25.77
C GLY A 545 -7.34 -24.33 -26.23
N ASN A 546 -6.11 -24.21 -25.74
CA ASN A 546 -4.92 -24.98 -26.13
C ASN A 546 -4.59 -24.88 -27.63
N ASP A 547 -4.95 -23.75 -28.24
CA ASP A 547 -4.66 -23.42 -29.64
C ASP A 547 -3.42 -22.50 -29.67
N GLU A 548 -2.35 -22.95 -30.28
CA GLU A 548 -1.06 -22.25 -30.32
C GLU A 548 -1.15 -20.88 -30.99
N ASP A 549 -1.89 -20.77 -32.08
CA ASP A 549 -2.08 -19.50 -32.78
C ASP A 549 -2.82 -18.49 -31.89
N ARG A 550 -3.86 -18.94 -31.17
CA ARG A 550 -4.59 -18.08 -30.22
C ARG A 550 -3.72 -17.71 -29.02
N TYR A 551 -2.91 -18.64 -28.54
CA TYR A 551 -1.97 -18.38 -27.44
C TYR A 551 -0.96 -17.29 -27.85
N ASN A 552 -0.34 -17.43 -29.00
CA ASN A 552 0.62 -16.45 -29.54
C ASN A 552 -0.05 -15.10 -29.82
N TYR A 553 -1.27 -15.10 -30.33
CA TYR A 553 -2.06 -13.87 -30.47
C TYR A 553 -2.33 -13.20 -29.12
N ALA A 554 -2.74 -13.95 -28.09
CA ALA A 554 -2.96 -13.43 -26.75
C ALA A 554 -1.67 -12.82 -26.17
N CYS A 555 -0.53 -13.49 -26.31
CA CYS A 555 0.78 -12.98 -25.89
C CYS A 555 1.13 -11.65 -26.55
N THR A 556 0.91 -11.52 -27.88
CA THR A 556 1.16 -10.25 -28.57
C THR A 556 0.17 -9.14 -28.19
N LEU A 557 -1.07 -9.46 -27.83
CA LEU A 557 -2.03 -8.49 -27.28
C LEU A 557 -1.60 -8.00 -25.88
N ILE A 558 -1.11 -8.91 -25.02
CA ILE A 558 -0.52 -8.56 -23.74
C ILE A 558 0.64 -7.58 -23.98
N GLY A 559 1.59 -7.93 -24.84
CA GLY A 559 2.72 -7.08 -25.16
C GLY A 559 2.30 -5.70 -25.69
N TYR A 560 1.31 -5.63 -26.57
CA TYR A 560 0.75 -4.37 -27.04
C TYR A 560 0.19 -3.52 -25.88
N MET A 561 -0.53 -4.10 -24.94
CA MET A 561 -1.10 -3.35 -23.81
C MET A 561 -0.03 -2.90 -22.84
N LEU A 562 1.02 -3.69 -22.61
CA LEU A 562 2.14 -3.36 -21.74
C LEU A 562 3.01 -2.24 -22.32
N HIS A 563 3.25 -2.23 -23.62
CA HIS A 563 4.08 -1.24 -24.31
C HIS A 563 3.32 0.09 -24.44
N LYS A 564 3.82 1.15 -23.83
CA LYS A 564 3.12 2.46 -23.79
C LYS A 564 3.14 3.19 -25.15
N TYR A 565 4.16 2.99 -25.97
CA TYR A 565 4.28 3.70 -27.25
C TYR A 565 3.02 3.52 -28.12
N LYS A 566 2.51 4.61 -28.66
CA LYS A 566 1.31 4.65 -29.52
C LYS A 566 1.71 5.10 -30.92
N ASP A 567 1.61 4.17 -31.88
CA ASP A 567 1.79 4.46 -33.29
C ASP A 567 0.54 5.11 -33.87
N PRO A 568 0.62 6.35 -34.38
CA PRO A 568 -0.55 7.01 -34.98
C PRO A 568 -1.12 6.25 -36.20
N ALA A 569 -0.32 5.46 -36.87
CA ALA A 569 -0.77 4.63 -37.99
C ALA A 569 -1.56 3.38 -37.53
N LYS A 570 -1.41 2.96 -36.29
CA LYS A 570 -1.98 1.74 -35.72
C LYS A 570 -2.72 2.00 -34.39
N PRO A 571 -3.75 2.87 -34.37
CA PRO A 571 -4.49 3.25 -33.15
C PRO A 571 -5.47 2.14 -32.79
N TYR A 572 -4.94 1.06 -32.15
CA TYR A 572 -5.77 -0.09 -31.79
C TYR A 572 -6.38 0.07 -30.40
N CYS A 573 -7.62 -0.46 -30.26
CA CYS A 573 -8.20 -0.85 -28.98
C CYS A 573 -8.39 -2.36 -28.95
N ILE A 574 -8.28 -2.93 -27.76
CA ILE A 574 -8.45 -4.36 -27.56
C ILE A 574 -9.88 -4.64 -27.09
N ILE A 575 -10.48 -5.69 -27.63
CA ILE A 575 -11.80 -6.20 -27.21
C ILE A 575 -11.61 -7.62 -26.72
N LEU A 576 -11.92 -7.85 -25.46
CA LEU A 576 -11.91 -9.17 -24.83
C LEU A 576 -13.34 -9.67 -24.72
N ALA A 577 -13.69 -10.66 -25.52
CA ALA A 577 -15.04 -11.23 -25.65
C ALA A 577 -15.04 -12.71 -25.28
N GLU A 578 -16.23 -13.33 -25.21
CA GLU A 578 -16.39 -14.76 -25.02
C GLU A 578 -16.69 -15.45 -26.36
N GLU A 579 -16.14 -16.66 -26.56
CA GLU A 579 -16.34 -17.45 -27.75
C GLU A 579 -17.79 -17.94 -27.92
N ASN A 580 -18.59 -17.99 -26.83
CA ASN A 580 -19.92 -18.57 -26.81
C ASN A 580 -20.94 -17.84 -27.69
N ASP A 581 -21.75 -18.62 -28.42
CA ASP A 581 -22.88 -18.14 -29.24
C ASP A 581 -24.13 -17.76 -28.41
N ASN A 582 -24.19 -18.16 -27.12
CA ASN A 582 -25.24 -17.82 -26.18
C ASN A 582 -25.01 -16.43 -25.57
N GLU A 583 -25.36 -15.40 -26.33
CA GLU A 583 -25.21 -14.02 -25.90
C GLU A 583 -25.77 -13.73 -24.49
N GLY A 584 -24.91 -13.29 -23.57
CA GLY A 584 -25.30 -12.80 -22.24
C GLY A 584 -25.50 -13.85 -21.17
N LYS A 585 -25.32 -15.15 -21.42
CA LYS A 585 -25.39 -16.24 -20.41
C LYS A 585 -24.02 -16.69 -19.92
N GLY A 586 -22.93 -16.11 -20.43
CA GLY A 586 -21.57 -16.44 -20.03
C GLY A 586 -21.09 -15.58 -18.87
N GLY A 587 -19.98 -16.01 -18.24
CA GLY A 587 -19.25 -15.30 -17.17
C GLY A 587 -18.22 -16.23 -16.54
N GLY A 588 -17.22 -15.65 -15.89
CA GLY A 588 -16.17 -16.43 -15.23
C GLY A 588 -15.09 -17.01 -16.16
N THR A 589 -15.03 -16.59 -17.42
CA THR A 589 -14.06 -17.07 -18.43
C THR A 589 -12.62 -16.58 -18.23
N GLY A 590 -12.37 -15.72 -17.22
CA GLY A 590 -11.03 -15.23 -16.88
C GLY A 590 -10.67 -13.83 -17.40
N LYS A 591 -11.58 -13.10 -18.06
CA LYS A 591 -11.34 -11.73 -18.56
C LYS A 591 -10.81 -10.77 -17.48
N GLY A 592 -11.37 -10.83 -16.26
CA GLY A 592 -10.95 -10.04 -15.12
C GLY A 592 -9.52 -10.38 -14.66
N ILE A 593 -9.12 -11.65 -14.68
CA ILE A 593 -7.76 -12.10 -14.36
C ILE A 593 -6.78 -11.58 -15.42
N PHE A 594 -7.14 -11.65 -16.68
CA PHE A 594 -6.32 -11.14 -17.79
C PHE A 594 -6.01 -9.64 -17.63
N ILE A 595 -7.02 -8.81 -17.32
CA ILE A 595 -6.82 -7.37 -17.07
C ILE A 595 -6.04 -7.14 -15.77
N SER A 596 -6.29 -7.94 -14.73
CA SER A 596 -5.55 -7.84 -13.47
C SER A 596 -4.06 -8.10 -13.68
N ALA A 597 -3.67 -9.06 -14.51
CA ALA A 597 -2.27 -9.34 -14.85
C ALA A 597 -1.58 -8.11 -15.49
N ILE A 598 -2.23 -7.48 -16.45
CA ILE A 598 -1.69 -6.24 -17.07
C ILE A 598 -1.51 -5.15 -16.01
N SER A 599 -2.47 -5.01 -15.10
CA SER A 599 -2.45 -4.01 -14.03
C SER A 599 -1.33 -4.23 -12.99
N LYS A 600 -0.71 -5.42 -12.94
CA LYS A 600 0.44 -5.70 -12.07
C LYS A 600 1.76 -5.09 -12.58
N LEU A 601 1.84 -4.75 -13.89
CA LEU A 601 3.03 -4.16 -14.50
C LEU A 601 2.84 -2.68 -14.88
N ILE A 602 1.61 -2.25 -15.16
CA ILE A 602 1.34 -0.89 -15.59
C ILE A 602 0.17 -0.28 -14.82
N ASN A 603 0.15 1.04 -14.72
CA ASN A 603 -0.99 1.76 -14.14
C ASN A 603 -2.20 1.68 -15.06
N ALA A 604 -3.18 0.87 -14.68
CA ALA A 604 -4.44 0.70 -15.39
C ALA A 604 -5.61 1.30 -14.58
N GLU A 605 -6.46 2.05 -15.25
CA GLU A 605 -7.74 2.50 -14.69
C GLU A 605 -8.84 1.55 -15.13
N ARG A 606 -9.53 0.94 -14.16
CA ARG A 606 -10.62 -0.02 -14.38
C ARG A 606 -11.96 0.67 -14.16
N ILE A 607 -12.84 0.60 -15.15
CA ILE A 607 -14.13 1.29 -15.19
C ILE A 607 -15.25 0.27 -15.43
N ASP A 608 -16.29 0.27 -14.60
CA ASP A 608 -17.50 -0.54 -14.81
C ASP A 608 -18.27 -0.07 -16.05
N GLY A 609 -18.18 -0.79 -17.14
CA GLY A 609 -18.79 -0.45 -18.43
C GLY A 609 -20.33 -0.58 -18.44
N LYS A 610 -20.94 -1.29 -17.48
CA LYS A 610 -22.42 -1.37 -17.37
C LYS A 610 -23.04 -0.04 -17.02
N ASN A 611 -22.38 0.75 -16.17
CA ASN A 611 -22.89 2.02 -15.66
C ASN A 611 -22.18 3.25 -16.25
N PHE A 612 -21.10 3.03 -16.97
CA PHE A 612 -20.29 4.09 -17.55
C PHE A 612 -21.02 4.76 -18.72
N LYS A 613 -21.03 6.10 -18.73
CA LYS A 613 -21.47 6.95 -19.84
C LYS A 613 -20.37 7.92 -20.18
N LEU A 614 -19.97 7.95 -21.43
CA LEU A 614 -18.86 8.78 -21.92
C LEU A 614 -19.13 10.28 -21.73
N GLU A 615 -20.39 10.69 -21.96
CA GLU A 615 -20.82 12.09 -21.84
C GLU A 615 -21.01 12.55 -20.37
N GLN A 616 -20.85 11.66 -19.40
CA GLN A 616 -21.01 11.99 -17.99
C GLN A 616 -19.85 12.87 -17.52
N SER A 617 -20.18 13.97 -16.84
CA SER A 617 -19.17 14.80 -16.18
C SER A 617 -18.26 13.94 -15.28
N PHE A 618 -16.97 14.18 -15.35
CA PHE A 618 -15.96 13.47 -14.58
C PHE A 618 -15.81 11.97 -14.90
N ALA A 619 -16.21 11.52 -16.09
CA ALA A 619 -16.12 10.12 -16.50
C ALA A 619 -14.73 9.49 -16.29
N PHE A 620 -13.65 10.25 -16.55
CA PHE A 620 -12.27 9.83 -16.42
C PHE A 620 -11.52 10.48 -15.24
N GLN A 621 -12.20 10.92 -14.19
CA GLN A 621 -11.60 11.70 -13.11
C GLN A 621 -10.46 10.97 -12.37
N ARG A 622 -10.41 9.62 -12.41
CA ARG A 622 -9.35 8.81 -11.80
C ARG A 622 -8.11 8.63 -12.69
N VAL A 623 -8.24 8.96 -13.97
CA VAL A 623 -7.10 8.93 -14.89
C VAL A 623 -6.09 9.99 -14.49
N SER A 624 -4.82 9.61 -14.46
CA SER A 624 -3.66 10.46 -14.16
C SER A 624 -2.66 10.45 -15.31
N LEU A 625 -1.64 11.29 -15.23
CA LEU A 625 -0.52 11.30 -16.19
C LEU A 625 0.28 10.01 -16.19
N ALA A 626 0.22 9.23 -15.11
CA ALA A 626 0.87 7.93 -15.01
C ALA A 626 0.02 6.78 -15.57
N THR A 627 -1.28 6.99 -15.83
CA THR A 627 -2.17 5.95 -16.36
C THR A 627 -1.75 5.56 -17.78
N ARG A 628 -1.60 4.26 -18.04
CA ARG A 628 -1.18 3.70 -19.33
C ARG A 628 -2.28 2.93 -20.06
N LEU A 629 -3.24 2.40 -19.30
CA LEU A 629 -4.35 1.63 -19.84
C LEU A 629 -5.66 2.06 -19.18
N ILE A 630 -6.74 2.14 -19.97
CA ILE A 630 -8.12 2.23 -19.49
C ILE A 630 -8.81 0.93 -19.86
N ALA A 631 -9.28 0.19 -18.87
CA ALA A 631 -10.07 -1.02 -19.03
C ALA A 631 -11.54 -0.71 -18.72
N ILE A 632 -12.39 -0.75 -19.74
CA ILE A 632 -13.85 -0.58 -19.62
C ILE A 632 -14.47 -1.97 -19.59
N GLU A 633 -14.84 -2.42 -18.40
CA GLU A 633 -15.20 -3.81 -18.14
C GLU A 633 -16.71 -4.03 -18.19
N ASP A 634 -17.11 -5.21 -18.62
CA ASP A 634 -18.52 -5.66 -18.71
C ASP A 634 -19.42 -4.71 -19.52
N THR A 635 -18.97 -4.30 -20.69
CA THR A 635 -19.72 -3.36 -21.54
C THR A 635 -21.06 -3.95 -22.00
N ARG A 636 -22.04 -3.04 -22.24
CA ARG A 636 -23.41 -3.41 -22.66
C ARG A 636 -23.42 -3.95 -24.10
N LYS A 637 -24.49 -4.71 -24.45
CA LYS A 637 -24.71 -5.27 -25.77
C LYS A 637 -24.68 -4.24 -26.91
N ASN A 638 -25.21 -3.03 -26.68
CA ASN A 638 -25.32 -1.97 -27.67
C ASN A 638 -24.34 -0.85 -27.37
N LEU A 639 -23.06 -1.16 -27.14
CA LEU A 639 -22.03 -0.16 -26.97
C LEU A 639 -21.89 0.69 -28.24
N ASP A 640 -22.10 2.01 -28.11
CA ASP A 640 -21.75 2.96 -29.17
C ASP A 640 -20.23 3.10 -29.21
N PHE A 641 -19.58 2.28 -30.05
CA PHE A 641 -18.14 2.30 -30.16
C PHE A 641 -17.61 3.55 -30.89
N GLU A 642 -18.42 4.19 -31.70
CA GLU A 642 -18.03 5.42 -32.43
C GLU A 642 -17.74 6.58 -31.49
N GLY A 643 -18.46 6.67 -30.38
CA GLY A 643 -18.22 7.65 -29.32
C GLY A 643 -16.82 7.59 -28.71
N TYR A 644 -16.16 6.43 -28.75
CA TYR A 644 -14.81 6.24 -28.18
C TYR A 644 -13.68 6.52 -29.19
N TYR A 645 -13.97 6.84 -30.46
CA TYR A 645 -12.92 7.03 -31.47
C TYR A 645 -11.96 8.15 -31.13
N SER A 646 -12.44 9.25 -30.62
CA SER A 646 -11.58 10.38 -30.22
C SER A 646 -10.54 9.96 -29.18
N ILE A 647 -10.94 9.19 -28.17
CA ILE A 647 -10.04 8.69 -27.10
C ILE A 647 -9.00 7.72 -27.66
N ILE A 648 -9.40 6.92 -28.65
CA ILE A 648 -8.52 5.93 -29.27
C ILE A 648 -7.52 6.59 -30.23
N THR A 649 -7.90 7.66 -30.92
CA THR A 649 -7.15 8.22 -32.07
C THR A 649 -6.59 9.63 -31.88
N GLU A 650 -7.11 10.43 -30.93
CA GLU A 650 -6.74 11.85 -30.81
C GLU A 650 -6.04 12.13 -29.47
N GLY A 651 -6.67 11.81 -28.38
CA GLY A 651 -6.16 12.09 -27.03
C GLY A 651 -7.28 11.97 -26.00
N LEU A 652 -7.01 12.36 -24.78
CA LEU A 652 -7.96 12.25 -23.68
C LEU A 652 -8.07 13.56 -22.91
N THR A 653 -9.30 14.09 -22.81
CA THR A 653 -9.60 15.17 -21.89
C THR A 653 -10.10 14.60 -20.56
N VAL A 654 -9.49 14.99 -19.47
CA VAL A 654 -9.80 14.53 -18.11
C VAL A 654 -10.36 15.67 -17.29
N ASP A 655 -11.63 15.53 -16.89
CA ASP A 655 -12.28 16.42 -15.95
C ASP A 655 -12.15 15.86 -14.53
N LYS A 656 -11.64 16.68 -13.60
CA LYS A 656 -11.57 16.33 -12.17
C LYS A 656 -12.37 17.36 -11.37
N LYS A 657 -13.14 16.89 -10.40
CA LYS A 657 -13.93 17.77 -9.54
C LYS A 657 -13.03 18.84 -8.88
N ASN A 658 -13.41 20.10 -9.02
CA ASN A 658 -12.69 21.27 -8.49
C ASN A 658 -11.25 21.44 -9.00
N LYS A 659 -10.93 20.95 -10.20
CA LYS A 659 -9.64 21.15 -10.88
C LYS A 659 -9.89 21.52 -12.34
N ASP A 660 -8.92 22.22 -12.93
CA ASP A 660 -8.95 22.53 -14.35
C ASP A 660 -8.89 21.26 -15.19
N GLN A 661 -9.54 21.31 -16.34
CA GLN A 661 -9.54 20.27 -17.35
C GLN A 661 -8.12 19.95 -17.83
N LEU A 662 -7.74 18.69 -17.84
CA LEU A 662 -6.42 18.24 -18.30
C LEU A 662 -6.57 17.54 -19.67
N TYR A 663 -5.96 18.09 -20.70
CA TYR A 663 -5.84 17.40 -21.99
C TYR A 663 -4.54 16.60 -22.05
N ILE A 664 -4.64 15.30 -22.31
CA ILE A 664 -3.52 14.38 -22.51
C ILE A 664 -3.44 14.08 -24.01
N PRO A 665 -2.37 14.52 -24.74
CA PRO A 665 -2.21 14.24 -26.14
C PRO A 665 -2.16 12.76 -26.47
N TYR A 666 -2.46 12.42 -27.73
CA TYR A 666 -2.52 11.02 -28.21
C TYR A 666 -1.32 10.16 -27.80
N LYS A 667 -0.11 10.65 -28.02
CA LYS A 667 1.13 9.90 -27.74
C LYS A 667 1.30 9.49 -26.26
N ASP A 668 0.68 10.24 -25.36
CA ASP A 668 0.81 10.07 -23.92
C ASP A 668 -0.50 9.60 -23.27
N SER A 669 -1.62 9.58 -24.05
CA SER A 669 -2.91 9.10 -23.58
C SER A 669 -2.90 7.58 -23.39
N PRO A 670 -3.69 7.03 -22.43
CA PRO A 670 -3.81 5.60 -22.19
C PRO A 670 -4.29 4.85 -23.44
N LYS A 671 -3.88 3.59 -23.58
CA LYS A 671 -4.54 2.64 -24.49
C LYS A 671 -5.88 2.22 -23.89
N VAL A 672 -6.80 1.70 -24.73
CA VAL A 672 -8.14 1.32 -24.29
C VAL A 672 -8.38 -0.16 -24.54
N VAL A 673 -8.93 -0.84 -23.54
CA VAL A 673 -9.39 -2.22 -23.64
C VAL A 673 -10.83 -2.31 -23.16
N PHE A 674 -11.65 -3.05 -23.86
CA PHE A 674 -13.04 -3.35 -23.51
C PHE A 674 -13.17 -4.83 -23.14
N THR A 675 -13.92 -5.13 -22.08
CA THR A 675 -14.39 -6.50 -21.84
C THR A 675 -15.89 -6.58 -22.04
N THR A 676 -16.38 -7.65 -22.66
CA THR A 676 -17.78 -7.84 -22.95
C THR A 676 -18.15 -9.33 -22.99
N ASN A 677 -19.42 -9.63 -22.71
CA ASN A 677 -20.01 -10.95 -22.94
C ASN A 677 -20.82 -10.98 -24.24
N TYR A 678 -20.75 -9.92 -25.01
CA TYR A 678 -21.50 -9.76 -26.27
C TYR A 678 -20.54 -9.57 -27.44
N THR A 679 -20.94 -10.03 -28.61
CA THR A 679 -20.23 -9.69 -29.83
C THR A 679 -20.50 -8.23 -30.20
N ILE A 680 -19.45 -7.42 -30.30
CA ILE A 680 -19.56 -6.02 -30.72
C ILE A 680 -19.76 -5.97 -32.24
N ILE A 681 -20.96 -5.64 -32.69
CA ILE A 681 -21.28 -5.49 -34.12
C ILE A 681 -20.97 -4.07 -34.53
N ASN A 682 -19.96 -3.88 -35.40
CA ASN A 682 -19.55 -2.59 -35.89
C ASN A 682 -19.82 -2.39 -37.36
N ASN A 683 -20.43 -1.27 -37.70
CA ASN A 683 -20.80 -0.92 -39.06
C ASN A 683 -19.77 0.04 -39.68
N GLY A 684 -18.67 -0.47 -40.23
CA GLY A 684 -17.80 0.37 -41.05
C GLY A 684 -16.31 -0.03 -41.06
N ALA A 685 -15.63 0.32 -42.14
CA ALA A 685 -14.20 0.10 -42.33
C ALA A 685 -13.34 0.82 -41.24
N HIS A 686 -13.81 1.96 -40.75
CA HIS A 686 -13.12 2.74 -39.73
C HIS A 686 -13.04 2.03 -38.39
N ALA A 687 -14.13 1.33 -37.99
CA ALA A 687 -14.16 0.53 -36.76
C ALA A 687 -13.19 -0.65 -36.84
N ARG A 688 -13.21 -1.35 -37.96
CA ARG A 688 -12.39 -2.57 -38.16
C ARG A 688 -10.89 -2.32 -38.07
N ARG A 689 -10.42 -1.16 -38.55
CA ARG A 689 -8.99 -0.79 -38.49
C ARG A 689 -8.50 -0.59 -37.07
N ARG A 690 -9.41 -0.28 -36.12
CA ARG A 690 -9.07 0.10 -34.77
C ARG A 690 -9.26 -1.00 -33.73
N GLN A 691 -9.93 -2.08 -34.09
CA GLN A 691 -10.32 -3.14 -33.16
C GLN A 691 -9.45 -4.37 -33.33
N LYS A 692 -8.95 -4.91 -32.24
CA LYS A 692 -8.34 -6.23 -32.13
C LYS A 692 -9.11 -7.02 -31.09
N THR A 693 -9.78 -8.10 -31.53
CA THR A 693 -10.66 -8.90 -30.66
C THR A 693 -10.01 -10.21 -30.30
N PHE A 694 -9.98 -10.54 -28.99
CA PHE A 694 -9.64 -11.87 -28.49
C PHE A 694 -10.88 -12.49 -27.87
N GLU A 695 -11.29 -13.68 -28.35
CA GLU A 695 -12.38 -14.45 -27.77
C GLU A 695 -11.81 -15.48 -26.81
N PHE A 696 -12.25 -15.44 -25.57
CA PHE A 696 -11.89 -16.40 -24.53
C PHE A 696 -12.56 -17.73 -24.82
N ALA A 697 -11.81 -18.81 -24.88
CA ALA A 697 -12.34 -20.16 -24.98
C ALA A 697 -13.17 -20.50 -23.74
N SER A 698 -14.16 -21.37 -23.91
CA SER A 698 -15.05 -21.85 -22.85
C SER A 698 -14.35 -22.90 -21.95
N PHE A 699 -13.08 -22.65 -21.57
CA PHE A 699 -12.31 -23.52 -20.66
C PHE A 699 -12.68 -23.28 -19.20
N PHE A 700 -12.81 -22.01 -18.81
CA PHE A 700 -13.29 -21.60 -17.50
C PHE A 700 -14.73 -21.13 -17.57
N GLY A 701 -15.46 -21.33 -16.46
CA GLY A 701 -16.86 -20.97 -16.32
C GLY A 701 -17.38 -21.29 -14.91
N ALA A 702 -18.71 -21.43 -14.78
CA ALA A 702 -19.35 -21.72 -13.51
C ALA A 702 -18.92 -23.07 -12.88
N ASP A 703 -18.71 -24.07 -13.74
CA ASP A 703 -18.42 -25.46 -13.30
C ASP A 703 -16.89 -25.71 -13.16
N LYS A 704 -16.05 -24.87 -13.72
CA LYS A 704 -14.58 -24.97 -13.66
C LYS A 704 -13.97 -23.58 -13.55
N THR A 705 -13.73 -23.16 -12.35
CA THR A 705 -13.11 -21.85 -12.09
C THR A 705 -11.58 -21.94 -12.17
N PRO A 706 -10.88 -20.82 -12.41
CA PRO A 706 -9.40 -20.78 -12.32
C PRO A 706 -8.87 -21.29 -10.98
N VAL A 707 -9.51 -20.93 -9.86
CA VAL A 707 -9.11 -21.41 -8.51
C VAL A 707 -9.21 -22.93 -8.40
N GLN A 708 -10.24 -23.55 -8.98
CA GLN A 708 -10.36 -25.01 -8.98
C GLN A 708 -9.29 -25.68 -9.87
N HIS A 709 -8.85 -25.01 -10.94
CA HIS A 709 -7.83 -25.55 -11.83
C HIS A 709 -6.44 -25.46 -11.23
N PHE A 710 -6.05 -24.32 -10.64
CA PHE A 710 -4.74 -24.08 -10.07
C PHE A 710 -4.61 -24.49 -8.59
N GLY A 711 -5.74 -24.72 -7.90
CA GLY A 711 -5.77 -25.06 -6.47
C GLY A 711 -5.62 -23.87 -5.52
N HIS A 712 -5.40 -22.67 -6.02
CA HIS A 712 -5.21 -21.42 -5.28
C HIS A 712 -5.58 -20.20 -6.13
N ASN A 713 -5.58 -19.00 -5.53
CA ASN A 713 -5.82 -17.76 -6.27
C ASN A 713 -4.54 -17.31 -7.00
N LEU A 714 -4.66 -17.07 -8.29
CA LEU A 714 -3.57 -16.44 -9.06
C LEU A 714 -3.31 -15.04 -8.50
N PHE A 715 -2.04 -14.68 -8.38
CA PHE A 715 -1.48 -13.46 -7.81
C PHE A 715 -1.52 -13.39 -6.28
N ASP A 716 -2.65 -13.67 -5.61
CA ASP A 716 -2.81 -13.43 -4.18
C ASP A 716 -2.07 -14.50 -3.35
N ASP A 717 -2.01 -15.75 -3.81
CA ASP A 717 -1.38 -16.85 -3.11
C ASP A 717 0.03 -17.20 -3.66
N TRP A 718 0.56 -16.40 -4.60
CA TRP A 718 1.87 -16.63 -5.19
C TRP A 718 3.04 -16.27 -4.27
N ASP A 719 4.05 -17.12 -4.27
CA ASP A 719 5.35 -16.83 -3.66
C ASP A 719 6.24 -15.93 -4.57
N GLN A 720 7.40 -15.57 -4.06
CA GLN A 720 8.38 -14.75 -4.80
C GLN A 720 8.85 -15.41 -6.09
N THR A 721 8.87 -16.73 -6.15
CA THR A 721 9.30 -17.49 -7.34
C THR A 721 8.26 -17.37 -8.44
N GLN A 722 6.98 -17.61 -8.13
CA GLN A 722 5.89 -17.48 -9.08
C GLN A 722 5.73 -16.05 -9.60
N TRP A 723 5.89 -15.04 -8.73
CA TRP A 723 5.94 -13.64 -9.17
C TRP A 723 7.10 -13.37 -10.13
N GLY A 724 8.29 -13.93 -9.88
CA GLY A 724 9.44 -13.83 -10.77
C GLY A 724 9.17 -14.46 -12.15
N LEU A 725 8.60 -15.66 -12.19
CA LEU A 725 8.22 -16.35 -13.43
C LEU A 725 7.16 -15.55 -14.21
N PHE A 726 6.14 -15.04 -13.51
CA PHE A 726 5.09 -14.21 -14.10
C PHE A 726 5.66 -12.96 -14.77
N TYR A 727 6.50 -12.19 -14.10
CA TYR A 727 7.05 -10.96 -14.68
C TYR A 727 7.91 -11.27 -15.91
N ASN A 728 8.76 -12.31 -15.86
CA ASN A 728 9.60 -12.70 -16.98
C ASN A 728 8.75 -13.17 -18.17
N PHE A 729 7.67 -13.94 -17.95
CA PHE A 729 6.70 -14.29 -19.00
C PHE A 729 6.07 -13.05 -19.63
N MET A 730 5.68 -12.05 -18.84
CA MET A 730 5.10 -10.81 -19.36
C MET A 730 6.12 -10.01 -20.20
N PHE A 731 7.42 -10.09 -19.89
CA PHE A 731 8.46 -9.50 -20.71
C PHE A 731 8.60 -10.23 -22.05
N GLU A 732 8.51 -11.56 -22.08
CA GLU A 732 8.50 -12.30 -23.34
C GLU A 732 7.28 -11.98 -24.20
N CYS A 733 6.10 -11.79 -23.59
CA CYS A 733 4.94 -11.29 -24.34
C CYS A 733 5.20 -9.90 -24.96
N CYS A 734 5.86 -9.01 -24.22
CA CYS A 734 6.23 -7.68 -24.70
C CYS A 734 7.26 -7.77 -25.83
N LYS A 735 8.28 -8.61 -25.69
CA LYS A 735 9.30 -8.88 -26.70
C LYS A 735 8.67 -9.43 -27.99
N ALA A 736 7.79 -10.43 -27.88
CA ALA A 736 7.06 -11.00 -29.05
C ALA A 736 6.26 -9.92 -29.79
N TYR A 737 5.61 -9.00 -29.06
CA TYR A 737 4.93 -7.87 -29.69
C TYR A 737 5.90 -6.90 -30.38
N LEU A 738 7.04 -6.59 -29.77
CA LEU A 738 8.04 -5.69 -30.37
C LEU A 738 8.69 -6.28 -31.63
N GLU A 739 8.80 -7.61 -31.71
CA GLU A 739 9.35 -8.33 -32.85
C GLU A 739 8.34 -8.49 -33.99
N HIS A 740 7.13 -8.92 -33.70
CA HIS A 740 6.15 -9.34 -34.68
C HIS A 740 4.95 -8.38 -34.84
N GLY A 741 4.77 -7.43 -33.94
CA GLY A 741 3.52 -6.67 -33.78
C GLY A 741 2.40 -7.55 -33.23
N ILE A 742 1.13 -7.13 -33.43
CA ILE A 742 -0.03 -7.96 -33.10
C ILE A 742 -0.21 -9.00 -34.18
N LEU A 743 -0.05 -10.29 -33.85
CA LEU A 743 -0.24 -11.39 -34.76
C LEU A 743 -1.71 -11.48 -35.21
N GLU A 744 -1.95 -11.81 -36.49
CA GLU A 744 -3.28 -12.13 -36.97
C GLU A 744 -3.38 -13.66 -37.12
N THR A 745 -4.40 -14.27 -36.52
CA THR A 745 -4.56 -15.73 -36.47
C THR A 745 -5.82 -16.19 -37.21
N GLY A 746 -5.93 -17.51 -37.45
CA GLY A 746 -7.17 -18.12 -37.93
C GLY A 746 -8.39 -17.85 -37.05
N SER A 747 -8.20 -17.63 -35.76
CA SER A 747 -9.27 -17.23 -34.82
C SER A 747 -9.82 -15.84 -35.15
N THR A 748 -8.98 -14.90 -35.62
CA THR A 748 -9.44 -13.61 -36.13
C THR A 748 -10.41 -13.76 -37.29
N LEU A 749 -10.17 -14.74 -38.17
CA LEU A 749 -11.12 -15.08 -39.27
C LEU A 749 -12.43 -15.66 -38.72
N LYS A 750 -12.40 -16.51 -37.69
CA LYS A 750 -13.62 -17.02 -37.01
C LYS A 750 -14.44 -15.89 -36.45
N VAL A 751 -13.82 -14.94 -35.74
CA VAL A 751 -14.49 -13.75 -35.19
C VAL A 751 -15.12 -12.91 -36.30
N ARG A 752 -14.39 -12.68 -37.41
CA ARG A 752 -14.89 -11.92 -38.56
C ARG A 752 -16.07 -12.65 -39.23
N ARG A 753 -16.01 -13.98 -39.35
CA ARG A 753 -17.12 -14.80 -39.86
C ARG A 753 -18.35 -14.74 -38.93
N LYS A 754 -18.14 -14.78 -37.63
CA LYS A 754 -19.21 -14.63 -36.65
C LYS A 754 -19.90 -13.25 -36.77
N HIS A 755 -19.16 -12.19 -37.02
CA HIS A 755 -19.73 -10.86 -37.30
C HIS A 755 -20.61 -10.86 -38.56
N ILE A 756 -20.16 -11.46 -39.64
CA ILE A 756 -20.95 -11.55 -40.86
C ILE A 756 -22.22 -12.36 -40.61
N ARG A 757 -22.12 -13.51 -39.94
CA ARG A 757 -23.26 -14.36 -39.57
C ARG A 757 -24.29 -13.60 -38.74
N LEU A 758 -23.87 -12.88 -37.71
CA LEU A 758 -24.79 -12.10 -36.86
C LEU A 758 -25.46 -10.93 -37.60
N LYS A 759 -24.79 -10.34 -38.57
CA LYS A 759 -25.28 -9.19 -39.35
C LYS A 759 -26.18 -9.58 -40.48
N TYR A 760 -25.85 -10.68 -41.19
CA TYR A 760 -26.51 -11.07 -42.43
C TYR A 760 -27.26 -12.38 -42.35
N GLY A 761 -27.05 -13.21 -41.34
CA GLY A 761 -27.69 -14.51 -41.16
C GLY A 761 -26.81 -15.68 -41.62
N ASP A 762 -27.16 -16.90 -41.13
CA ASP A 762 -26.48 -18.14 -41.49
C ASP A 762 -26.62 -18.45 -42.99
N GLU A 763 -27.81 -18.29 -43.49
CA GLU A 763 -28.12 -18.57 -44.92
C GLU A 763 -27.25 -17.70 -45.85
N PHE A 764 -26.99 -16.46 -45.46
CA PHE A 764 -26.15 -15.57 -46.30
C PHE A 764 -24.68 -16.03 -46.26
N ILE A 765 -24.13 -16.41 -45.11
CA ILE A 765 -22.69 -16.78 -45.04
C ILE A 765 -22.43 -18.14 -45.72
N GLU A 766 -23.36 -19.09 -45.59
CA GLU A 766 -23.26 -20.36 -46.28
C GLU A 766 -23.32 -20.17 -47.78
N TRP A 767 -24.31 -19.41 -48.26
CA TRP A 767 -24.40 -19.04 -49.68
C TRP A 767 -23.13 -18.28 -50.17
N PHE A 768 -22.59 -17.36 -49.37
CA PHE A 768 -21.39 -16.61 -49.73
C PHE A 768 -20.17 -17.52 -49.81
N ASP A 769 -20.01 -18.50 -48.95
CA ASP A 769 -18.90 -19.45 -48.98
C ASP A 769 -18.91 -20.33 -50.24
N ASP A 770 -20.10 -20.75 -50.68
CA ASP A 770 -20.24 -21.52 -51.90
C ASP A 770 -20.02 -20.67 -53.14
N TRP A 771 -20.57 -19.46 -53.14
CA TRP A 771 -20.34 -18.51 -54.23
C TRP A 771 -18.89 -18.13 -54.39
N ILE A 772 -18.17 -17.84 -53.27
CA ILE A 772 -16.75 -17.45 -53.32
C ILE A 772 -15.85 -18.56 -53.84
N LYS A 773 -16.17 -19.80 -53.56
CA LYS A 773 -15.42 -20.98 -54.03
C LYS A 773 -15.60 -21.25 -55.51
N GLU A 774 -16.83 -21.11 -56.00
CA GLU A 774 -17.20 -21.58 -57.30
C GLU A 774 -17.18 -20.50 -58.40
N ARG A 775 -17.63 -19.27 -58.09
CA ARG A 775 -17.98 -18.27 -59.12
C ARG A 775 -17.57 -16.82 -58.83
N ALA A 776 -17.06 -16.50 -57.68
CA ALA A 776 -16.83 -15.08 -57.29
C ALA A 776 -15.81 -14.34 -58.18
N PHE A 777 -14.92 -15.06 -58.82
CA PHE A 777 -13.87 -14.49 -59.70
C PHE A 777 -14.33 -14.30 -61.14
N GLU A 778 -15.55 -14.72 -61.48
CA GLU A 778 -16.19 -14.49 -62.74
C GLU A 778 -17.19 -13.34 -62.71
N PRO A 779 -17.27 -12.48 -63.75
CA PRO A 779 -18.26 -11.42 -63.82
C PRO A 779 -19.70 -11.96 -63.77
N ALA A 780 -20.51 -11.44 -62.83
CA ALA A 780 -21.95 -11.80 -62.72
C ALA A 780 -22.82 -10.54 -62.63
N ILE A 781 -24.02 -10.62 -63.20
CA ILE A 781 -24.98 -9.52 -63.13
C ILE A 781 -25.58 -9.45 -61.69
N PHE A 782 -25.41 -8.35 -61.05
CA PHE A 782 -25.78 -8.16 -59.62
C PHE A 782 -27.22 -8.54 -59.27
N THR A 783 -28.17 -8.17 -60.15
CA THR A 783 -29.59 -8.53 -59.96
C THR A 783 -29.83 -10.03 -60.04
N GLN A 784 -29.16 -10.72 -60.96
CA GLN A 784 -29.24 -12.18 -61.09
C GLN A 784 -28.62 -12.87 -59.88
N LEU A 785 -27.47 -12.36 -59.39
CA LEU A 785 -26.77 -12.89 -58.25
C LEU A 785 -27.61 -12.75 -56.97
N HIS A 786 -28.34 -11.61 -56.82
CA HIS A 786 -29.26 -11.42 -55.71
C HIS A 786 -30.49 -12.36 -55.80
N GLU A 787 -31.08 -12.55 -56.99
CA GLU A 787 -32.18 -13.53 -57.18
C GLU A 787 -31.71 -14.97 -56.89
N ASP A 788 -30.49 -15.33 -57.32
CA ASP A 788 -29.88 -16.61 -57.05
C ASP A 788 -29.75 -16.88 -55.53
N PHE A 789 -29.25 -15.88 -54.78
CA PHE A 789 -29.25 -15.92 -53.33
C PHE A 789 -30.64 -16.10 -52.74
N LEU A 790 -31.62 -15.30 -53.13
CA LEU A 790 -32.96 -15.36 -52.59
C LEU A 790 -33.66 -16.73 -52.87
N SER A 791 -33.47 -17.26 -54.09
CA SER A 791 -34.05 -18.52 -54.51
C SER A 791 -33.37 -19.71 -53.84
N SER A 792 -32.05 -19.70 -53.72
CA SER A 792 -31.30 -20.85 -53.19
C SER A 792 -31.45 -20.95 -51.66
N THR A 793 -31.61 -19.81 -50.96
CA THR A 793 -31.79 -19.78 -49.49
C THR A 793 -33.24 -19.73 -49.01
N GLY A 794 -34.18 -19.54 -49.94
CA GLY A 794 -35.61 -19.33 -49.58
C GLY A 794 -35.89 -18.00 -48.90
N THR A 795 -34.94 -17.05 -48.92
CA THR A 795 -35.04 -15.78 -48.24
C THR A 795 -35.95 -14.79 -48.97
N GLU A 796 -36.95 -14.21 -48.34
CA GLU A 796 -37.78 -13.22 -48.99
C GLU A 796 -37.09 -11.85 -49.14
N ARG A 797 -37.28 -11.24 -50.35
CA ARG A 797 -36.70 -9.90 -50.69
C ARG A 797 -37.01 -8.80 -49.67
N LYS A 798 -38.12 -8.87 -48.93
CA LYS A 798 -38.48 -7.90 -47.88
C LYS A 798 -37.53 -7.92 -46.67
N PHE A 799 -36.96 -9.06 -46.35
CA PHE A 799 -36.00 -9.27 -45.28
C PHE A 799 -34.55 -9.05 -45.70
N PHE A 800 -34.25 -9.24 -46.98
CA PHE A 800 -32.91 -9.08 -47.55
C PHE A 800 -32.90 -8.23 -48.84
N SER A 801 -32.92 -6.91 -48.66
CA SER A 801 -32.94 -5.98 -49.75
C SER A 801 -31.66 -5.99 -50.58
N SER A 802 -31.71 -5.54 -51.83
CA SER A 802 -30.56 -5.44 -52.73
C SER A 802 -29.41 -4.59 -52.12
N LYS A 803 -29.75 -3.55 -51.33
CA LYS A 803 -28.75 -2.76 -50.63
C LYS A 803 -28.08 -3.59 -49.54
N ARG A 804 -28.82 -4.34 -48.72
CA ARG A 804 -28.32 -5.23 -47.69
C ARG A 804 -27.45 -6.33 -48.28
N PHE A 805 -27.88 -6.93 -49.40
CA PHE A 805 -27.12 -7.94 -50.08
C PHE A 805 -25.79 -7.41 -50.64
N SER A 806 -25.80 -6.25 -51.32
CA SER A 806 -24.60 -5.59 -51.78
C SER A 806 -23.62 -5.30 -50.66
N GLN A 807 -24.10 -4.80 -49.53
CA GLN A 807 -23.26 -4.54 -48.38
C GLN A 807 -22.70 -5.82 -47.76
N GLY A 808 -23.52 -6.89 -47.72
CA GLY A 808 -23.08 -8.21 -47.24
C GLY A 808 -21.93 -8.79 -48.06
N ILE A 809 -21.99 -8.70 -49.36
CA ILE A 809 -20.86 -9.12 -50.24
C ILE A 809 -19.60 -8.30 -49.97
N HIS A 810 -19.71 -6.96 -49.92
CA HIS A 810 -18.58 -6.08 -49.62
C HIS A 810 -17.93 -6.40 -48.29
N ASP A 811 -18.76 -6.47 -47.21
CA ASP A 811 -18.28 -6.75 -45.90
C ASP A 811 -17.60 -8.14 -45.81
N SER A 812 -18.20 -9.14 -46.46
CA SER A 812 -17.64 -10.51 -46.47
C SER A 812 -16.31 -10.61 -47.25
N VAL A 813 -16.23 -10.00 -48.43
CA VAL A 813 -14.99 -9.95 -49.19
C VAL A 813 -13.88 -9.23 -48.45
N GLU A 814 -14.20 -8.12 -47.74
CA GLU A 814 -13.22 -7.37 -46.98
C GLU A 814 -12.82 -8.08 -45.68
N MET A 815 -13.73 -8.79 -45.03
CA MET A 815 -13.50 -9.36 -43.70
C MET A 815 -13.03 -10.81 -43.68
N ILE A 816 -13.49 -11.65 -44.62
CA ILE A 816 -13.29 -13.10 -44.53
C ILE A 816 -12.19 -13.60 -45.47
N MET A 817 -11.91 -12.87 -46.54
CA MET A 817 -10.90 -13.34 -47.50
C MET A 817 -9.48 -13.18 -46.93
N ALA A 818 -8.69 -14.25 -46.98
CA ALA A 818 -7.31 -14.31 -46.45
C ALA A 818 -6.31 -13.37 -47.16
N ILE A 819 -6.62 -12.99 -48.39
CA ILE A 819 -5.84 -12.05 -49.20
C ILE A 819 -6.72 -10.84 -49.52
N PRO A 820 -6.19 -9.60 -49.47
CA PRO A 820 -6.99 -8.44 -49.83
C PRO A 820 -7.65 -8.54 -51.19
N HIS A 821 -8.98 -8.47 -51.20
CA HIS A 821 -9.76 -8.48 -52.43
C HIS A 821 -10.70 -7.26 -52.43
N ILE A 822 -11.06 -6.83 -53.62
CA ILE A 822 -12.01 -5.75 -53.85
C ILE A 822 -13.19 -6.27 -54.68
N VAL A 823 -14.33 -5.63 -54.48
CA VAL A 823 -15.55 -5.90 -55.30
C VAL A 823 -15.64 -4.84 -56.38
N ASP A 824 -15.30 -5.20 -57.56
CA ASP A 824 -15.44 -4.32 -58.73
C ASP A 824 -16.87 -4.33 -59.26
N LYS A 825 -17.39 -3.13 -59.55
CA LYS A 825 -18.73 -2.93 -60.15
C LYS A 825 -18.65 -2.12 -61.40
N LYS A 826 -19.15 -2.69 -62.51
CA LYS A 826 -19.16 -2.05 -63.81
C LYS A 826 -20.59 -2.01 -64.40
N ARG A 827 -20.99 -0.89 -64.94
CA ARG A 827 -22.28 -0.77 -65.67
C ARG A 827 -22.13 -1.37 -67.03
N VAL A 828 -22.99 -2.33 -67.36
CA VAL A 828 -23.00 -3.01 -68.67
C VAL A 828 -24.28 -2.65 -69.40
N SER A 829 -24.15 -2.34 -70.72
CA SER A 829 -25.25 -2.03 -71.59
C SER A 829 -25.42 -3.13 -72.64
N GLY A 830 -26.64 -3.43 -73.08
CA GLY A 830 -26.93 -4.51 -74.10
C GLY A 830 -27.99 -5.47 -73.57
N LEU A 831 -27.97 -6.72 -74.10
CA LEU A 831 -28.89 -7.80 -73.73
C LEU A 831 -28.82 -8.19 -72.23
N ASN A 832 -27.66 -8.02 -71.60
CA ASN A 832 -27.43 -8.21 -70.15
C ASN A 832 -27.31 -6.87 -69.41
N ARG A 833 -28.29 -5.98 -69.58
CA ARG A 833 -28.33 -4.67 -68.93
C ARG A 833 -28.33 -4.76 -67.41
N GLY A 834 -27.27 -4.20 -66.73
CA GLY A 834 -27.21 -4.23 -65.28
C GLY A 834 -25.89 -3.70 -64.68
N ILE A 835 -25.67 -3.97 -63.42
CA ILE A 835 -24.39 -3.79 -62.72
C ILE A 835 -23.71 -5.18 -62.66
N GLU A 836 -22.57 -5.28 -63.34
CA GLU A 836 -21.71 -6.43 -63.28
C GLU A 836 -20.85 -6.32 -61.99
N ILE A 837 -20.69 -7.42 -61.26
CA ILE A 837 -19.91 -7.53 -60.02
C ILE A 837 -18.90 -8.68 -60.19
N VAL A 838 -17.68 -8.46 -59.80
CA VAL A 838 -16.62 -9.47 -59.73
C VAL A 838 -15.67 -9.21 -58.57
N VAL A 839 -15.19 -10.27 -57.94
CA VAL A 839 -14.18 -10.17 -56.88
C VAL A 839 -12.79 -10.25 -57.49
N ARG A 840 -11.93 -9.29 -57.23
CA ARG A 840 -10.53 -9.29 -57.73
C ARG A 840 -9.55 -9.10 -56.58
N LYS A 841 -8.31 -9.59 -56.73
CA LYS A 841 -7.24 -9.24 -55.80
C LYS A 841 -7.03 -7.73 -55.80
N ALA A 842 -6.92 -7.14 -54.60
CA ALA A 842 -6.51 -5.74 -54.50
C ALA A 842 -5.08 -5.61 -55.04
N ASN A 843 -4.83 -4.59 -55.85
CA ASN A 843 -3.45 -4.26 -56.22
C ASN A 843 -2.72 -3.80 -54.94
N PRO A 844 -1.41 -4.21 -54.73
CA PRO A 844 -0.62 -3.86 -53.58
C PRO A 844 -0.44 -2.37 -53.40
#